data_3ef259a44622492aa96ca088b7de9ca0
#
_entry.id   3ef259a44622492aa96ca088b7de9ca0
#
_cell.length_a   1.000
_cell.length_b   1.000
_cell.length_c   1.000
_cell.angle_alpha   90.00
_cell.angle_beta   90.00
_cell.angle_gamma   90.00
#
_symmetry.space_group_name_H-M   'P 1'
#
loop_
_entity.id
_entity.type
_entity.pdbx_description
1 polymer ?
#
loop_
_entity_poly.entity_id
_entity_poly.type
_entity_poly.pdbx_seq_one_letter_code
_entity_poly.pdbx_strand_id
1 'polypeptide(L)'
;MGFTSENKPEKQITMGILAHVDAGKTTLSEGILYTCKAIRKLGRVDHQDAFLDTNTLERNRGITIFSKQAECTLGEFGMTFLDTPGHVDFSAEMERTLQVLDYAILVISGADGVQGHTETLWRLLSRYQIPVFLFINKMDQPGTDREALLAEVKEKLDANCVEFSADQTDEEWKEQVAVCDEQVMEAYLEGEEISREQIRQMIRERKLFPCYFGSALKMTGVEEFLDDLKLRIRETSYPETFGAKIYKITRDNQGERLTHMKITGGTLKVKSVLSNGRPGETGEGIWQEKVNQIRIYSGEKYTMVSEVKAGTVCAVTGLTATYPGQGLGSEQASDMPVLEPVLSYRIGLPTEVNVHQALLQLRQLEEEEPLLHIVWNETLGEIYAQVMGEVQIEILKSLIKERFGMAVTFDEGNIVYKETILEPVEGVGHFEPLRHYAEVHLLLEPGETGSGLTFTTDCSEDVLDRNWQRLILTHLEEREHKGVLIGAPITDMKITLLTGRAHIKHTEGGDFRQATYRAVRQGLRKAKSQLLEPYYEFRLEVPSEQVGRSMTDIQKMLGEFDPPKTEGEMTVLTGSAPVVTMRDYQKEVISYTSGRGRLSCTLKGYYPCHNQEEVVEAVGYDPEADLENPTGSVFCAHGAGFVVNWDQVEEYMHVESGWNAPAGQETKPEKPVTAKNWKEENEKYLATEKELEEIFERTYGPIRKLGEEPPAGRSVKGWKKSRRDPLEGYGKSTSDYKQKKTPDGEKEYLLVDGYNIIFAWEDLKELAAVNIDGAREKLMDILCNYQGFKKSTLILVFDAYKVKDNPGSVETYHNIHVVYTKEAETADQYIEKTVHEIGRKYRVTVATSDQLEQVIILGQGGQRMSARELLEDVIEVSHQIRETARQKSSSEKNYLFDHLDEETATRMERIRLGEEEV
;
A
#
# COMPACT_ATOMS: atom_id res chain seq x y z
N MET A 1 21.08 11.06 34.89
CA MET A 1 20.50 10.20 35.93
C MET A 1 19.28 9.59 35.32
N GLY A 2 19.30 8.29 35.02
CA GLY A 2 18.09 7.62 34.51
C GLY A 2 17.04 7.62 35.63
N PHE A 3 15.80 7.87 35.27
CA PHE A 3 14.69 7.80 36.21
C PHE A 3 14.60 6.36 36.74
N THR A 4 14.76 6.19 38.03
CA THR A 4 14.35 4.99 38.74
C THR A 4 12.82 5.00 38.82
N SER A 5 12.17 3.86 38.74
CA SER A 5 10.71 3.66 38.63
C SER A 5 9.87 4.30 39.77
N GLU A 6 10.51 4.85 40.77
CA GLU A 6 9.87 5.44 41.96
C GLU A 6 9.60 6.96 41.86
N ASN A 7 10.04 7.68 40.79
CA ASN A 7 9.93 9.14 40.68
C ASN A 7 9.44 9.65 39.32
N LYS A 8 8.66 8.86 38.56
CA LYS A 8 8.02 9.41 37.34
C LYS A 8 6.79 10.24 37.74
N PRO A 9 6.64 11.44 37.13
CA PRO A 9 5.38 12.19 37.25
C PRO A 9 4.20 11.33 36.84
N GLU A 10 3.08 11.41 37.57
CA GLU A 10 1.87 10.63 37.26
C GLU A 10 1.22 11.08 35.95
N LYS A 11 1.32 12.38 35.63
CA LYS A 11 0.74 13.00 34.46
C LYS A 11 1.72 12.91 33.27
N GLN A 12 1.32 12.26 32.19
CA GLN A 12 2.15 12.09 30.99
C GLN A 12 1.56 12.89 29.83
N ILE A 13 2.42 13.56 29.05
CA ILE A 13 2.07 14.32 27.86
C ILE A 13 3.08 14.03 26.75
N THR A 14 2.58 13.85 25.52
CA THR A 14 3.40 13.69 24.32
C THR A 14 3.39 15.01 23.54
N MET A 15 4.55 15.63 23.40
CA MET A 15 4.74 16.92 22.72
C MET A 15 5.59 16.72 21.45
N GLY A 16 5.06 17.09 20.28
CA GLY A 16 5.82 17.09 19.04
C GLY A 16 6.41 18.45 18.73
N ILE A 17 7.58 18.48 18.10
CA ILE A 17 8.13 19.71 17.52
C ILE A 17 8.22 19.58 16.01
N LEU A 18 7.64 20.55 15.31
CA LEU A 18 7.53 20.62 13.86
C LEU A 18 8.10 21.94 13.35
N ALA A 19 8.68 21.90 12.18
CA ALA A 19 9.24 23.11 11.56
C ALA A 19 9.50 22.87 10.08
N HIS A 20 9.52 23.94 9.30
CA HIS A 20 10.20 23.94 8.00
C HIS A 20 11.71 23.75 8.20
N VAL A 21 12.38 23.27 7.15
CA VAL A 21 13.86 23.13 7.15
C VAL A 21 14.51 24.47 7.54
N ASP A 22 15.57 24.38 8.31
CA ASP A 22 16.34 25.55 8.79
C ASP A 22 15.59 26.52 9.71
N ALA A 23 14.34 26.31 10.10
CA ALA A 23 13.66 27.16 11.08
C ALA A 23 14.28 27.11 12.50
N GLY A 24 15.23 26.19 12.74
CA GLY A 24 15.94 26.04 14.00
C GLY A 24 15.27 25.07 14.99
N LYS A 25 14.54 24.10 14.46
CA LYS A 25 13.87 23.03 15.23
C LYS A 25 14.81 22.32 16.21
N THR A 26 15.89 21.72 15.72
CA THR A 26 16.87 20.99 16.56
C THR A 26 17.51 21.89 17.62
N THR A 27 17.78 23.16 17.27
CA THR A 27 18.33 24.14 18.25
C THR A 27 17.32 24.43 19.37
N LEU A 28 16.04 24.56 19.05
CA LEU A 28 14.98 24.76 20.06
C LEU A 28 14.79 23.49 20.89
N SER A 29 14.80 22.30 20.28
CA SER A 29 14.72 21.01 20.96
C SER A 29 15.83 20.87 22.02
N GLU A 30 17.08 21.18 21.64
CA GLU A 30 18.23 21.18 22.55
C GLU A 30 18.06 22.19 23.70
N GLY A 31 17.56 23.40 23.37
CA GLY A 31 17.26 24.44 24.36
C GLY A 31 16.21 24.01 25.39
N ILE A 32 15.14 23.37 24.93
CA ILE A 32 14.07 22.82 25.80
C ILE A 32 14.63 21.72 26.71
N LEU A 33 15.34 20.74 26.13
CA LEU A 33 15.91 19.61 26.88
C LEU A 33 16.96 20.08 27.90
N TYR A 34 17.75 21.12 27.57
CA TYR A 34 18.70 21.72 28.47
C TYR A 34 18.04 22.46 29.65
N THR A 35 17.02 23.27 29.36
CA THR A 35 16.26 24.01 30.36
C THR A 35 15.49 23.07 31.29
N CYS A 36 14.92 21.99 30.77
CA CYS A 36 14.32 20.91 31.57
C CYS A 36 15.33 20.00 32.25
N LYS A 37 16.64 20.26 32.12
CA LYS A 37 17.73 19.48 32.73
C LYS A 37 17.78 17.99 32.30
N ALA A 38 17.17 17.66 31.18
CA ALA A 38 17.26 16.34 30.57
C ALA A 38 18.67 16.07 30.03
N ILE A 39 19.32 17.10 29.51
CA ILE A 39 20.70 17.07 29.06
C ILE A 39 21.59 18.01 29.88
N ARG A 40 22.88 17.68 30.01
CA ARG A 40 23.83 18.47 30.84
C ARG A 40 24.56 19.54 30.05
N LYS A 41 24.68 19.40 28.75
CA LYS A 41 25.39 20.28 27.81
C LYS A 41 24.43 20.61 26.69
N LEU A 42 24.35 21.87 26.29
CA LEU A 42 23.61 22.32 25.14
C LEU A 42 24.36 21.86 23.88
N GLY A 43 23.80 20.95 23.12
CA GLY A 43 24.31 20.51 21.82
C GLY A 43 24.09 21.57 20.74
N ARG A 44 24.87 21.52 19.68
CA ARG A 44 24.76 22.42 18.51
C ARG A 44 24.86 21.64 17.23
N VAL A 45 23.94 21.94 16.31
CA VAL A 45 23.93 21.33 14.97
C VAL A 45 25.27 21.60 14.24
N ASP A 46 25.77 22.84 14.32
CA ASP A 46 27.04 23.26 13.69
C ASP A 46 28.25 22.48 14.18
N HIS A 47 28.22 21.98 15.43
CA HIS A 47 29.28 21.20 16.06
C HIS A 47 29.03 19.69 15.97
N GLN A 48 27.91 19.25 15.33
CA GLN A 48 27.50 17.86 15.19
C GLN A 48 27.39 17.10 16.53
N ASP A 49 27.12 17.82 17.64
CA ASP A 49 27.00 17.28 19.00
C ASP A 49 25.58 17.40 19.59
N ALA A 50 24.56 17.64 18.76
CA ALA A 50 23.16 17.65 19.16
C ALA A 50 22.73 16.27 19.71
N PHE A 51 22.01 16.26 20.83
CA PHE A 51 21.61 15.05 21.57
C PHE A 51 20.64 14.17 20.77
N LEU A 52 19.75 14.80 19.99
CA LEU A 52 18.76 14.09 19.18
C LEU A 52 19.27 13.66 17.82
N ASP A 53 20.30 14.30 17.26
CA ASP A 53 20.90 13.89 15.97
C ASP A 53 21.86 12.70 16.18
N THR A 54 21.28 11.51 16.31
CA THR A 54 22.02 10.28 16.64
C THR A 54 22.62 9.59 15.42
N ASN A 55 22.02 9.78 14.23
CA ASN A 55 22.46 9.17 12.99
C ASN A 55 23.60 9.99 12.32
N THR A 56 24.60 9.30 11.78
CA THR A 56 25.72 9.92 11.04
C THR A 56 25.24 10.71 9.81
N LEU A 57 24.18 10.27 9.15
CA LEU A 57 23.60 10.95 7.99
C LEU A 57 22.94 12.28 8.41
N GLU A 58 22.22 12.31 9.52
CA GLU A 58 21.61 13.51 10.09
C GLU A 58 22.68 14.53 10.48
N ARG A 59 23.73 14.11 11.20
CA ARG A 59 24.85 14.97 11.61
C ARG A 59 25.60 15.59 10.42
N ASN A 60 25.82 14.80 9.36
CA ASN A 60 26.56 15.28 8.19
C ASN A 60 25.76 16.29 7.36
N ARG A 61 24.44 16.21 7.38
CA ARG A 61 23.55 17.06 6.58
C ARG A 61 22.91 18.19 7.39
N GLY A 62 22.89 18.09 8.71
CA GLY A 62 22.26 19.05 9.61
C GLY A 62 20.72 19.03 9.53
N ILE A 63 20.12 17.91 9.05
CA ILE A 63 18.66 17.75 8.95
C ILE A 63 18.21 16.53 9.77
N THR A 64 17.04 16.63 10.42
CA THR A 64 16.41 15.49 11.08
C THR A 64 15.70 14.65 10.03
N ILE A 65 16.02 13.36 9.98
CA ILE A 65 15.48 12.38 9.02
C ILE A 65 14.47 11.48 9.71
N PHE A 66 14.79 11.01 10.91
CA PHE A 66 13.97 10.08 11.68
C PHE A 66 13.39 10.76 12.93
N SER A 67 12.15 10.43 13.25
CA SER A 67 11.54 10.88 14.51
C SER A 67 12.31 10.31 15.70
N LYS A 68 12.68 11.17 16.65
CA LYS A 68 13.42 10.83 17.85
C LYS A 68 12.60 11.17 19.09
N GLN A 69 12.84 10.39 20.15
CA GLN A 69 12.17 10.55 21.43
C GLN A 69 13.16 11.02 22.49
N ALA A 70 12.76 11.99 23.30
CA ALA A 70 13.44 12.34 24.52
C ALA A 70 12.45 12.47 25.69
N GLU A 71 12.86 12.09 26.90
CA GLU A 71 12.06 12.28 28.09
C GLU A 71 12.58 13.49 28.89
N CYS A 72 11.67 14.35 29.31
CA CYS A 72 11.96 15.44 30.22
C CYS A 72 10.82 15.66 31.24
N THR A 73 11.04 16.48 32.24
CA THR A 73 10.02 16.85 33.23
C THR A 73 9.75 18.34 33.17
N LEU A 74 8.49 18.72 33.02
CA LEU A 74 8.03 20.09 32.98
C LEU A 74 6.99 20.33 34.08
N GLY A 75 7.44 20.86 35.22
CA GLY A 75 6.58 21.02 36.41
C GLY A 75 6.07 19.68 36.94
N GLU A 76 4.75 19.47 36.94
CA GLU A 76 4.10 18.23 37.39
C GLU A 76 3.96 17.17 36.25
N PHE A 77 4.34 17.52 35.01
CA PHE A 77 4.18 16.66 33.84
C PHE A 77 5.47 15.93 33.51
N GLY A 78 5.37 14.63 33.28
CA GLY A 78 6.35 13.87 32.50
C GLY A 78 6.09 14.12 31.01
N MET A 79 7.01 14.72 30.30
CA MET A 79 6.86 15.07 28.92
C MET A 79 7.71 14.15 28.05
N THR A 80 7.04 13.43 27.17
CA THR A 80 7.71 12.74 26.05
C THR A 80 7.80 13.71 24.89
N PHE A 81 9.00 14.10 24.52
CA PHE A 81 9.29 15.02 23.44
C PHE A 81 9.64 14.25 22.19
N LEU A 82 8.88 14.47 21.11
CA LEU A 82 9.08 13.83 19.80
C LEU A 82 9.62 14.87 18.82
N ASP A 83 10.86 14.72 18.41
CA ASP A 83 11.47 15.49 17.34
C ASP A 83 11.11 14.87 16.00
N THR A 84 10.45 15.63 15.12
CA THR A 84 9.94 15.14 13.82
C THR A 84 10.84 15.57 12.67
N PRO A 85 10.87 14.84 11.54
CA PRO A 85 11.54 15.31 10.35
C PRO A 85 11.01 16.67 9.88
N GLY A 86 11.91 17.55 9.45
CA GLY A 86 11.54 18.87 8.92
C GLY A 86 11.58 18.97 7.39
N HIS A 87 12.09 17.94 6.71
CA HIS A 87 12.21 17.92 5.25
C HIS A 87 10.98 17.27 4.62
N VAL A 88 10.52 17.81 3.48
CA VAL A 88 9.32 17.35 2.77
C VAL A 88 9.40 15.87 2.39
N ASP A 89 10.58 15.37 2.00
CA ASP A 89 10.78 13.95 1.65
C ASP A 89 10.49 12.95 2.78
N PHE A 90 10.43 13.42 4.04
CA PHE A 90 10.12 12.61 5.21
C PHE A 90 8.78 12.96 5.85
N SER A 91 7.93 13.66 5.12
CA SER A 91 6.62 14.11 5.60
C SER A 91 5.71 12.95 6.03
N ALA A 92 5.83 11.79 5.41
CA ALA A 92 5.07 10.60 5.79
C ALA A 92 5.41 10.08 7.19
N GLU A 93 6.69 10.03 7.58
CA GLU A 93 7.09 9.68 8.95
C GLU A 93 6.63 10.75 9.95
N MET A 94 6.73 12.02 9.57
CA MET A 94 6.23 13.13 10.37
C MET A 94 4.72 12.98 10.59
N GLU A 95 3.93 12.73 9.54
CA GLU A 95 2.48 12.60 9.62
C GLU A 95 2.05 11.44 10.53
N ARG A 96 2.73 10.28 10.46
CA ARG A 96 2.48 9.17 11.40
C ARG A 96 2.79 9.56 12.85
N THR A 97 3.82 10.36 13.06
CA THR A 97 4.18 10.85 14.39
C THR A 97 3.10 11.80 14.96
N LEU A 98 2.43 12.61 14.10
CA LEU A 98 1.34 13.49 14.54
C LEU A 98 0.24 12.74 15.29
N GLN A 99 -0.09 11.55 14.84
CA GLN A 99 -1.21 10.75 15.37
C GLN A 99 -1.05 10.32 16.84
N VAL A 100 0.16 10.46 17.41
CA VAL A 100 0.43 10.13 18.83
C VAL A 100 0.71 11.36 19.70
N LEU A 101 0.59 12.57 19.14
CA LEU A 101 0.82 13.81 19.88
C LEU A 101 -0.42 14.21 20.70
N ASP A 102 -0.18 14.81 21.87
CA ASP A 102 -1.19 15.53 22.63
C ASP A 102 -1.17 17.02 22.30
N TYR A 103 0.03 17.56 22.01
CA TYR A 103 0.29 18.95 21.63
C TYR A 103 1.43 19.03 20.64
N ALA A 104 1.48 20.10 19.87
CA ALA A 104 2.56 20.40 18.94
C ALA A 104 3.15 21.79 19.20
N ILE A 105 4.47 21.89 19.00
CA ILE A 105 5.20 23.17 18.91
C ILE A 105 5.54 23.37 17.44
N LEU A 106 4.95 24.37 16.79
CA LEU A 106 5.27 24.74 15.41
C LEU A 106 6.29 25.87 15.43
N VAL A 107 7.49 25.59 14.93
CA VAL A 107 8.60 26.55 14.90
C VAL A 107 8.63 27.26 13.55
N ILE A 108 8.59 28.58 13.57
CA ILE A 108 8.63 29.45 12.39
C ILE A 108 9.89 30.30 12.46
N SER A 109 10.60 30.45 11.34
CA SER A 109 11.77 31.33 11.27
C SER A 109 11.32 32.79 11.15
N GLY A 110 11.70 33.66 12.08
CA GLY A 110 11.39 35.07 12.01
C GLY A 110 12.10 35.81 10.87
N ALA A 111 13.15 35.22 10.30
CA ALA A 111 13.84 35.79 9.13
C ALA A 111 13.16 35.41 7.80
N ASP A 112 12.52 34.23 7.75
CA ASP A 112 11.96 33.67 6.51
C ASP A 112 10.41 33.74 6.48
N GLY A 113 9.74 34.05 7.61
CA GLY A 113 8.28 34.10 7.72
C GLY A 113 7.61 32.73 7.58
N VAL A 114 6.32 32.73 7.24
CA VAL A 114 5.52 31.52 6.99
C VAL A 114 5.81 30.95 5.61
N GLN A 115 6.42 29.78 5.56
CA GLN A 115 6.79 29.07 4.35
C GLN A 115 5.68 28.09 3.91
N GLY A 116 5.61 27.70 2.62
CA GLY A 116 4.59 26.75 2.11
C GLY A 116 4.55 25.41 2.86
N HIS A 117 5.70 24.89 3.28
CA HIS A 117 5.72 23.68 4.12
C HIS A 117 5.12 23.93 5.52
N THR A 118 5.26 25.13 6.08
CA THR A 118 4.62 25.52 7.36
C THR A 118 3.09 25.49 7.23
N GLU A 119 2.55 25.95 6.10
CA GLU A 119 1.11 25.88 5.81
C GLU A 119 0.64 24.43 5.66
N THR A 120 1.45 23.57 5.01
CA THR A 120 1.16 22.14 4.93
C THR A 120 1.13 21.49 6.32
N LEU A 121 2.12 21.79 7.17
CA LEU A 121 2.12 21.33 8.58
C LEU A 121 0.90 21.83 9.34
N TRP A 122 0.50 23.07 9.12
CA TRP A 122 -0.70 23.66 9.75
C TRP A 122 -1.98 22.92 9.35
N ARG A 123 -2.15 22.62 8.04
CA ARG A 123 -3.28 21.84 7.52
C ARG A 123 -3.34 20.43 8.13
N LEU A 124 -2.20 19.75 8.25
CA LEU A 124 -2.12 18.43 8.90
C LEU A 124 -2.46 18.50 10.39
N LEU A 125 -1.91 19.48 11.12
CA LEU A 125 -2.23 19.70 12.54
C LEU A 125 -3.73 20.00 12.75
N SER A 126 -4.35 20.72 11.80
CA SER A 126 -5.80 20.94 11.79
C SER A 126 -6.58 19.67 11.52
N ARG A 127 -6.18 18.86 10.52
CA ARG A 127 -6.83 17.59 10.19
C ARG A 127 -6.84 16.62 11.37
N TYR A 128 -5.70 16.50 12.07
CA TYR A 128 -5.56 15.62 13.24
C TYR A 128 -6.03 16.27 14.55
N GLN A 129 -6.61 17.48 14.49
CA GLN A 129 -7.13 18.22 15.64
C GLN A 129 -6.11 18.37 16.80
N ILE A 130 -4.83 18.57 16.48
CA ILE A 130 -3.75 18.70 17.46
C ILE A 130 -3.65 20.15 17.92
N PRO A 131 -3.71 20.44 19.23
CA PRO A 131 -3.46 21.76 19.79
C PRO A 131 -2.04 22.25 19.52
N VAL A 132 -1.86 23.50 19.12
CA VAL A 132 -0.58 24.03 18.63
C VAL A 132 -0.14 25.23 19.44
N PHE A 133 1.14 25.26 19.80
CA PHE A 133 1.88 26.42 20.27
C PHE A 133 2.84 26.86 19.16
N LEU A 134 2.87 28.15 18.83
CA LEU A 134 3.78 28.69 17.81
C LEU A 134 5.00 29.32 18.49
N PHE A 135 6.20 28.96 18.02
CA PHE A 135 7.45 29.59 18.45
C PHE A 135 8.14 30.23 17.26
N ILE A 136 8.10 31.58 17.20
CA ILE A 136 8.75 32.36 16.16
C ILE A 136 10.21 32.55 16.59
N ASN A 137 11.09 31.79 15.93
CA ASN A 137 12.50 31.66 16.25
C ASN A 137 13.35 32.64 15.45
N LYS A 138 14.66 32.75 15.76
CA LYS A 138 15.64 33.62 15.07
C LYS A 138 15.34 35.10 15.14
N MET A 139 14.64 35.57 16.16
CA MET A 139 14.33 36.99 16.38
C MET A 139 15.56 37.88 16.61
N ASP A 140 16.73 37.29 16.74
CA ASP A 140 18.02 37.96 16.87
C ASP A 140 18.65 38.33 15.50
N GLN A 141 18.05 37.94 14.37
CA GLN A 141 18.52 38.29 13.04
C GLN A 141 18.08 39.73 12.64
N PRO A 142 18.91 40.43 11.87
CA PRO A 142 18.54 41.77 11.41
C PRO A 142 17.34 41.74 10.44
N GLY A 143 16.41 42.65 10.62
CA GLY A 143 15.24 42.76 9.74
C GLY A 143 13.99 42.00 10.21
N THR A 144 14.05 41.31 11.34
CA THR A 144 12.85 40.66 11.93
C THR A 144 11.96 41.75 12.58
N ASP A 145 10.70 41.79 12.15
CA ASP A 145 9.67 42.64 12.72
C ASP A 145 8.57 41.81 13.36
N ARG A 146 8.36 42.00 14.64
CA ARG A 146 7.44 41.18 15.45
C ARG A 146 5.98 41.37 15.05
N GLU A 147 5.58 42.63 14.84
CA GLU A 147 4.20 42.96 14.47
C GLU A 147 3.87 42.45 13.04
N ALA A 148 4.78 42.66 12.10
CA ALA A 148 4.63 42.16 10.74
C ALA A 148 4.53 40.64 10.69
N LEU A 149 5.37 39.89 11.46
CA LEU A 149 5.33 38.46 11.54
C LEU A 149 4.05 37.93 12.18
N LEU A 150 3.55 38.58 13.23
CA LEU A 150 2.27 38.20 13.84
C LEU A 150 1.10 38.42 12.87
N ALA A 151 1.12 39.51 12.11
CA ALA A 151 0.11 39.76 11.07
C ALA A 151 0.16 38.71 9.97
N GLU A 152 1.36 38.32 9.50
CA GLU A 152 1.54 37.24 8.50
C GLU A 152 1.02 35.90 9.02
N VAL A 153 1.33 35.54 10.27
CA VAL A 153 0.85 34.30 10.91
C VAL A 153 -0.67 34.31 11.00
N LYS A 154 -1.29 35.46 11.37
CA LYS A 154 -2.75 35.59 11.41
C LYS A 154 -3.40 35.46 10.02
N GLU A 155 -2.78 36.01 8.99
CA GLU A 155 -3.29 35.96 7.61
C GLU A 155 -3.16 34.56 6.98
N LYS A 156 -2.00 33.90 7.16
CA LYS A 156 -1.69 32.66 6.46
C LYS A 156 -2.08 31.38 7.21
N LEU A 157 -2.12 31.41 8.54
CA LEU A 157 -2.43 30.24 9.34
C LEU A 157 -3.81 30.34 9.98
N ASP A 158 -4.00 31.27 10.95
CA ASP A 158 -5.29 31.44 11.63
C ASP A 158 -5.38 32.81 12.31
N ALA A 159 -6.52 33.49 12.18
CA ALA A 159 -6.78 34.78 12.79
C ALA A 159 -6.70 34.77 14.32
N ASN A 160 -6.92 33.61 14.95
CA ASN A 160 -6.88 33.38 16.40
C ASN A 160 -5.48 33.14 16.96
N CYS A 161 -4.43 33.46 16.21
CA CYS A 161 -3.07 33.50 16.70
C CYS A 161 -2.86 34.75 17.56
N VAL A 162 -2.54 34.56 18.86
CA VAL A 162 -2.38 35.65 19.82
C VAL A 162 -0.99 35.59 20.45
N GLU A 163 -0.35 36.75 20.65
CA GLU A 163 0.96 36.83 21.28
C GLU A 163 0.88 36.60 22.79
N PHE A 164 1.62 35.64 23.30
CA PHE A 164 1.67 35.27 24.74
C PHE A 164 2.98 35.69 25.43
N SER A 165 3.95 36.24 24.71
CA SER A 165 5.16 36.85 25.28
C SER A 165 4.95 38.34 25.70
N ALA A 166 3.78 38.90 25.43
CA ALA A 166 3.35 40.21 25.90
C ALA A 166 2.82 40.20 27.33
N ASP A 167 2.57 41.37 27.90
CA ASP A 167 1.98 41.49 29.20
C ASP A 167 0.52 40.99 29.21
N GLN A 168 0.30 39.82 29.80
CA GLN A 168 -1.02 39.17 29.87
C GLN A 168 -2.01 39.87 30.81
N THR A 169 -1.61 40.93 31.47
CA THR A 169 -2.50 41.78 32.30
C THR A 169 -3.11 42.93 31.50
N ASP A 170 -2.62 43.19 30.29
CA ASP A 170 -3.12 44.23 29.41
C ASP A 170 -4.56 43.94 28.94
N GLU A 171 -5.41 44.98 28.93
CA GLU A 171 -6.79 44.85 28.47
C GLU A 171 -6.89 44.52 26.97
N GLU A 172 -5.96 45.04 26.15
CA GLU A 172 -5.89 44.73 24.73
C GLU A 172 -5.60 43.25 24.51
N TRP A 173 -4.69 42.67 25.29
CA TRP A 173 -4.41 41.23 25.23
C TRP A 173 -5.62 40.38 25.63
N LYS A 174 -6.35 40.79 26.70
CA LYS A 174 -7.56 40.09 27.14
C LYS A 174 -8.65 40.11 26.08
N GLU A 175 -8.83 41.26 25.43
CA GLU A 175 -9.78 41.45 24.33
C GLU A 175 -9.43 40.53 23.14
N GLN A 176 -8.16 40.45 22.71
CA GLN A 176 -7.70 39.56 21.68
C GLN A 176 -7.96 38.09 22.00
N VAL A 177 -7.77 37.68 23.25
CA VAL A 177 -8.07 36.30 23.69
C VAL A 177 -9.59 36.05 23.72
N ALA A 178 -10.39 37.02 24.22
CA ALA A 178 -11.84 36.87 24.31
C ALA A 178 -12.50 36.68 22.91
N VAL A 179 -12.03 37.42 21.90
CA VAL A 179 -12.55 37.33 20.53
C VAL A 179 -12.41 35.94 19.92
N CYS A 180 -11.48 35.13 20.41
CA CYS A 180 -11.23 33.78 19.87
C CYS A 180 -12.35 32.75 20.21
N ASP A 181 -13.25 33.07 21.17
CA ASP A 181 -14.38 32.18 21.52
C ASP A 181 -15.62 32.98 21.90
N GLU A 182 -16.76 32.68 21.30
CA GLU A 182 -18.02 33.44 21.52
C GLU A 182 -18.46 33.42 22.99
N GLN A 183 -18.34 32.31 23.70
CA GLN A 183 -18.76 32.18 25.09
C GLN A 183 -17.83 32.98 26.02
N VAL A 184 -16.53 32.98 25.76
CA VAL A 184 -15.54 33.74 26.53
C VAL A 184 -15.73 35.22 26.23
N MET A 185 -16.08 35.60 25.02
CA MET A 185 -16.36 37.00 24.63
C MET A 185 -17.63 37.54 25.34
N GLU A 186 -18.72 36.74 25.41
CA GLU A 186 -19.92 37.10 26.15
C GLU A 186 -19.61 37.37 27.65
N ALA A 187 -18.93 36.41 28.30
CA ALA A 187 -18.54 36.54 29.71
C ALA A 187 -17.61 37.76 29.97
N TYR A 188 -16.67 38.01 29.04
CA TYR A 188 -15.78 39.18 29.14
C TYR A 188 -16.54 40.50 29.02
N LEU A 189 -17.52 40.60 28.11
CA LEU A 189 -18.41 41.79 27.97
C LEU A 189 -19.31 41.99 29.16
N GLU A 190 -19.68 40.92 29.88
CA GLU A 190 -20.39 40.99 31.15
C GLU A 190 -19.52 41.38 32.36
N GLY A 191 -18.21 41.51 32.14
CA GLY A 191 -17.20 41.95 33.12
C GLY A 191 -16.58 40.80 33.92
N GLU A 192 -16.70 39.55 33.46
CA GLU A 192 -16.00 38.42 34.01
C GLU A 192 -14.54 38.37 33.61
N GLU A 193 -13.64 37.94 34.50
CA GLU A 193 -12.22 37.73 34.17
C GLU A 193 -12.03 36.41 33.43
N ILE A 194 -11.18 36.41 32.38
CA ILE A 194 -10.83 35.21 31.62
C ILE A 194 -10.00 34.29 32.52
N SER A 195 -10.56 33.14 32.87
CA SER A 195 -9.91 32.14 33.70
C SER A 195 -8.82 31.36 32.94
N ARG A 196 -7.80 30.87 33.66
CA ARG A 196 -6.76 30.00 33.10
C ARG A 196 -7.34 28.72 32.50
N GLU A 197 -8.43 28.22 33.02
CA GLU A 197 -9.07 26.98 32.54
C GLU A 197 -9.79 27.21 31.20
N GLN A 198 -10.41 28.38 31.00
CA GLN A 198 -10.97 28.77 29.69
C GLN A 198 -9.89 28.84 28.64
N ILE A 199 -8.75 29.47 28.92
CA ILE A 199 -7.62 29.56 28.01
C ILE A 199 -7.11 28.15 27.65
N ARG A 200 -6.94 27.24 28.61
CA ARG A 200 -6.55 25.86 28.39
C ARG A 200 -7.53 25.12 27.48
N GLN A 201 -8.83 25.35 27.70
CA GLN A 201 -9.88 24.72 26.90
C GLN A 201 -9.87 25.25 25.46
N MET A 202 -9.76 26.57 25.28
CA MET A 202 -9.66 27.18 23.94
C MET A 202 -8.46 26.66 23.15
N ILE A 203 -7.28 26.53 23.79
CA ILE A 203 -6.09 25.94 23.17
C ILE A 203 -6.36 24.48 22.77
N ARG A 204 -6.97 23.69 23.67
CA ARG A 204 -7.29 22.28 23.41
C ARG A 204 -8.30 22.11 22.28
N GLU A 205 -9.27 22.99 22.17
CA GLU A 205 -10.28 23.00 21.11
C GLU A 205 -9.81 23.67 19.82
N ARG A 206 -8.54 24.07 19.75
CA ARG A 206 -7.97 24.80 18.61
C ARG A 206 -8.70 26.10 18.25
N LYS A 207 -9.24 26.79 19.24
CA LYS A 207 -9.85 28.12 19.10
C LYS A 207 -8.87 29.25 19.39
N LEU A 208 -7.74 28.95 20.03
CA LEU A 208 -6.71 29.90 20.41
C LEU A 208 -5.32 29.28 20.18
N PHE A 209 -4.44 30.02 19.53
CA PHE A 209 -3.08 29.60 19.21
C PHE A 209 -2.05 30.56 19.80
N PRO A 210 -1.42 30.19 20.92
CA PRO A 210 -0.41 31.02 21.58
C PRO A 210 0.85 31.14 20.73
N CYS A 211 1.29 32.40 20.49
CA CYS A 211 2.50 32.73 19.76
C CYS A 211 3.57 33.29 20.72
N TYR A 212 4.79 32.79 20.59
CA TYR A 212 5.96 33.20 21.38
C TYR A 212 7.08 33.61 20.42
N PHE A 213 7.84 34.63 20.79
CA PHE A 213 8.95 35.14 20.03
C PHE A 213 10.27 34.95 20.79
N GLY A 214 11.30 34.48 20.12
CA GLY A 214 12.58 34.23 20.77
C GLY A 214 13.72 33.89 19.83
N SER A 215 14.86 33.54 20.43
CA SER A 215 16.02 32.99 19.73
C SER A 215 16.52 31.74 20.47
N ALA A 216 16.28 30.59 19.89
CA ALA A 216 16.74 29.31 20.44
C ALA A 216 18.27 29.26 20.55
N LEU A 217 19.00 29.85 19.59
CA LEU A 217 20.45 29.92 19.58
C LEU A 217 21.01 30.71 20.77
N LYS A 218 20.34 31.78 21.15
CA LYS A 218 20.72 32.65 22.28
C LYS A 218 19.98 32.32 23.58
N MET A 219 19.12 31.30 23.55
CA MET A 219 18.24 30.90 24.68
C MET A 219 17.28 32.00 25.13
N THR A 220 17.01 33.02 24.29
CA THR A 220 16.12 34.14 24.63
C THR A 220 14.68 33.71 24.36
N GLY A 221 13.79 33.91 25.35
CA GLY A 221 12.37 33.55 25.25
C GLY A 221 12.07 32.07 25.44
N VAL A 222 13.08 31.19 25.58
CA VAL A 222 12.88 29.72 25.72
C VAL A 222 12.41 29.36 27.14
N GLU A 223 12.97 29.99 28.17
CA GLU A 223 12.58 29.73 29.55
C GLU A 223 11.18 30.27 29.84
N GLU A 224 10.89 31.49 29.38
CA GLU A 224 9.58 32.11 29.46
C GLU A 224 8.49 31.31 28.75
N PHE A 225 8.81 30.80 27.54
CA PHE A 225 7.94 29.91 26.80
C PHE A 225 7.61 28.62 27.58
N LEU A 226 8.62 27.98 28.16
CA LEU A 226 8.40 26.75 28.95
C LEU A 226 7.64 27.02 30.25
N ASP A 227 7.85 28.20 30.86
CA ASP A 227 7.15 28.60 32.07
C ASP A 227 5.66 28.87 31.83
N ASP A 228 5.30 29.45 30.67
CA ASP A 228 3.90 29.62 30.30
C ASP A 228 3.30 28.30 29.79
N LEU A 229 4.03 27.52 28.99
CA LEU A 229 3.60 26.23 28.47
C LEU A 229 3.09 25.31 29.59
N LYS A 230 3.81 25.19 30.72
CA LYS A 230 3.39 24.37 31.87
C LYS A 230 2.08 24.83 32.50
N LEU A 231 1.72 26.11 32.29
CA LEU A 231 0.46 26.67 32.78
C LEU A 231 -0.71 26.45 31.83
N ARG A 232 -0.43 26.20 30.55
CA ARG A 232 -1.43 26.08 29.46
C ARG A 232 -1.77 24.64 29.07
N ILE A 233 -0.85 23.70 29.31
CA ILE A 233 -1.09 22.27 29.02
C ILE A 233 -2.02 21.65 30.07
N ARG A 234 -2.76 20.63 29.60
CA ARG A 234 -3.66 19.82 30.43
C ARG A 234 -3.43 18.35 30.10
N GLU A 235 -3.53 17.52 31.12
CA GLU A 235 -3.46 16.07 30.96
C GLU A 235 -4.63 15.55 30.11
N THR A 236 -4.32 14.62 29.21
CA THR A 236 -5.33 13.89 28.43
C THR A 236 -5.94 12.78 29.30
N SER A 237 -7.25 12.72 29.36
CA SER A 237 -7.96 11.63 30.05
C SER A 237 -8.00 10.40 29.15
N TYR A 238 -7.53 9.27 29.64
CA TYR A 238 -7.52 8.00 28.93
C TYR A 238 -8.51 6.99 29.55
N PRO A 239 -9.11 6.10 28.75
CA PRO A 239 -9.99 5.04 29.24
C PRO A 239 -9.19 4.00 30.06
N GLU A 240 -9.89 3.27 30.95
CA GLU A 240 -9.28 2.19 31.73
C GLU A 240 -9.02 0.92 30.88
N THR A 241 -9.74 0.76 29.77
CA THR A 241 -9.53 -0.35 28.85
C THR A 241 -8.23 -0.19 28.07
N PHE A 242 -7.49 -1.29 27.86
CA PHE A 242 -6.24 -1.24 27.10
C PHE A 242 -6.47 -0.73 25.68
N GLY A 243 -5.68 0.24 25.29
CA GLY A 243 -5.57 0.77 23.95
C GLY A 243 -4.14 1.19 23.66
N ALA A 244 -3.67 0.98 22.43
CA ALA A 244 -2.36 1.46 22.00
C ALA A 244 -2.39 1.80 20.51
N LYS A 245 -1.67 2.87 20.13
CA LYS A 245 -1.50 3.32 18.75
C LYS A 245 -0.05 3.16 18.31
N ILE A 246 0.16 2.38 17.24
CA ILE A 246 1.48 2.13 16.67
C ILE A 246 1.77 3.20 15.63
N TYR A 247 2.89 3.92 15.78
CA TYR A 247 3.24 4.98 14.84
C TYR A 247 4.52 4.73 14.07
N LYS A 248 5.38 3.79 14.55
CA LYS A 248 6.68 3.54 13.95
C LYS A 248 7.17 2.12 14.21
N ILE A 249 7.83 1.54 13.22
CA ILE A 249 8.62 0.31 13.35
C ILE A 249 10.08 0.64 13.10
N THR A 250 10.98 0.07 13.88
CA THR A 250 12.43 0.18 13.68
C THR A 250 13.12 -1.13 14.02
N ARG A 251 14.41 -1.23 13.72
CA ARG A 251 15.26 -2.34 14.15
C ARG A 251 16.44 -1.80 14.95
N ASP A 252 16.80 -2.48 16.02
CA ASP A 252 17.98 -2.12 16.80
C ASP A 252 19.28 -2.60 16.12
N ASN A 253 20.44 -2.25 16.72
CA ASN A 253 21.75 -2.62 16.18
C ASN A 253 22.00 -4.14 16.10
N GLN A 254 21.15 -4.96 16.71
CA GLN A 254 21.18 -6.41 16.66
C GLN A 254 20.18 -6.99 15.64
N GLY A 255 19.43 -6.11 14.96
CA GLY A 255 18.38 -6.47 14.00
C GLY A 255 17.04 -6.85 14.66
N GLU A 256 16.91 -6.72 16.01
CA GLU A 256 15.65 -6.99 16.70
C GLU A 256 14.61 -5.93 16.34
N ARG A 257 13.41 -6.39 15.96
CA ARG A 257 12.29 -5.53 15.56
C ARG A 257 11.68 -4.84 16.76
N LEU A 258 11.51 -3.53 16.67
CA LEU A 258 10.94 -2.65 17.68
C LEU A 258 9.64 -2.05 17.17
N THR A 259 8.56 -2.26 17.89
CA THR A 259 7.26 -1.63 17.61
C THR A 259 7.09 -0.44 18.56
N HIS A 260 7.14 0.78 18.01
CA HIS A 260 6.93 2.01 18.76
C HIS A 260 5.45 2.34 18.83
N MET A 261 4.94 2.54 20.03
CA MET A 261 3.53 2.82 20.26
C MET A 261 3.31 3.81 21.40
N LYS A 262 2.18 4.51 21.35
CA LYS A 262 1.64 5.26 22.49
C LYS A 262 0.52 4.45 23.12
N ILE A 263 0.54 4.32 24.43
CA ILE A 263 -0.55 3.68 25.17
C ILE A 263 -1.69 4.69 25.33
N THR A 264 -2.84 4.40 24.73
CA THR A 264 -4.03 5.28 24.71
C THR A 264 -5.13 4.82 25.65
N GLY A 265 -4.89 3.75 26.42
CA GLY A 265 -5.81 3.26 27.46
C GLY A 265 -5.18 2.18 28.33
N GLY A 266 -5.59 2.10 29.56
CA GLY A 266 -5.19 1.08 30.52
C GLY A 266 -3.68 1.02 30.81
N THR A 267 -3.14 -0.19 30.88
CA THR A 267 -1.74 -0.45 31.25
C THR A 267 -1.19 -1.63 30.43
N LEU A 268 0.00 -1.47 29.86
CA LEU A 268 0.73 -2.53 29.16
C LEU A 268 1.80 -3.12 30.10
N LYS A 269 1.86 -4.46 30.21
CA LYS A 269 2.86 -5.19 31.01
C LYS A 269 3.72 -6.08 30.14
N VAL A 270 4.94 -6.32 30.56
CA VAL A 270 5.81 -7.35 29.97
C VAL A 270 5.10 -8.72 30.08
N LYS A 271 5.18 -9.53 29.04
CA LYS A 271 4.49 -10.82 28.83
C LYS A 271 2.98 -10.71 28.57
N SER A 272 2.39 -9.51 28.45
CA SER A 272 1.03 -9.37 27.92
C SER A 272 0.96 -9.94 26.52
N VAL A 273 -0.17 -10.60 26.20
CA VAL A 273 -0.49 -11.05 24.85
C VAL A 273 -1.34 -9.96 24.19
N LEU A 274 -0.89 -9.47 23.03
CA LEU A 274 -1.60 -8.50 22.22
C LEU A 274 -2.19 -9.19 20.99
N SER A 275 -3.28 -8.65 20.47
CA SER A 275 -3.99 -9.16 19.30
C SER A 275 -4.57 -8.00 18.49
N ASN A 276 -4.71 -8.17 17.17
CA ASN A 276 -5.46 -7.26 16.31
C ASN A 276 -6.98 -7.54 16.31
N GLY A 277 -7.42 -8.70 16.82
CA GLY A 277 -8.84 -9.03 16.97
C GLY A 277 -9.42 -8.55 18.30
N ARG A 278 -10.75 -8.41 18.37
CA ARG A 278 -11.45 -8.13 19.63
C ARG A 278 -11.36 -9.33 20.58
N PRO A 279 -11.48 -9.14 21.90
CA PRO A 279 -11.43 -10.26 22.84
C PRO A 279 -12.47 -11.33 22.53
N GLY A 280 -12.02 -12.54 22.20
CA GLY A 280 -12.86 -13.69 21.86
C GLY A 280 -13.12 -13.90 20.37
N GLU A 281 -12.66 -13.04 19.50
CA GLU A 281 -12.66 -13.24 18.05
C GLU A 281 -11.53 -14.21 17.66
N THR A 282 -11.89 -15.22 16.88
CA THR A 282 -10.95 -16.16 16.25
C THR A 282 -11.32 -16.23 14.77
N GLY A 283 -10.39 -15.95 13.86
CA GLY A 283 -10.62 -15.98 12.42
C GLY A 283 -9.32 -15.90 11.64
N GLU A 284 -9.36 -16.08 10.34
CA GLU A 284 -8.22 -15.84 9.46
C GLU A 284 -7.75 -14.38 9.58
N GLY A 285 -6.42 -14.18 9.70
CA GLY A 285 -5.82 -12.85 9.85
C GLY A 285 -5.74 -12.34 11.29
N ILE A 286 -6.30 -13.00 12.29
CA ILE A 286 -6.15 -12.62 13.70
C ILE A 286 -4.86 -13.21 14.27
N TRP A 287 -3.92 -12.32 14.63
CA TRP A 287 -2.68 -12.72 15.29
C TRP A 287 -2.73 -12.49 16.80
N GLN A 288 -1.96 -13.29 17.55
CA GLN A 288 -1.74 -13.14 18.98
C GLN A 288 -0.24 -13.25 19.27
N GLU A 289 0.37 -12.17 19.71
CA GLU A 289 1.80 -12.10 19.99
C GLU A 289 2.08 -11.57 21.39
N LYS A 290 3.25 -11.95 21.92
CA LYS A 290 3.61 -11.67 23.29
C LYS A 290 4.66 -10.57 23.36
N VAL A 291 4.42 -9.58 24.22
CA VAL A 291 5.41 -8.53 24.53
C VAL A 291 6.57 -9.14 25.35
N ASN A 292 7.78 -9.08 24.80
CA ASN A 292 8.98 -9.59 25.45
C ASN A 292 9.64 -8.55 26.36
N GLN A 293 9.82 -7.33 25.87
CA GLN A 293 10.41 -6.20 26.59
C GLN A 293 9.63 -4.92 26.29
N ILE A 294 9.66 -4.00 27.25
CA ILE A 294 9.15 -2.63 27.07
C ILE A 294 10.33 -1.70 27.30
N ARG A 295 10.66 -0.88 26.32
CA ARG A 295 11.77 0.08 26.31
C ARG A 295 11.24 1.51 26.19
N ILE A 296 11.70 2.41 27.04
CA ILE A 296 11.45 3.84 26.95
C ILE A 296 12.74 4.52 26.52
N TYR A 297 12.70 5.17 25.36
CA TYR A 297 13.86 5.80 24.75
C TYR A 297 14.04 7.25 25.20
N SER A 298 15.29 7.69 25.30
CA SER A 298 15.68 9.09 25.43
C SER A 298 16.99 9.29 24.66
N GLY A 299 16.92 9.80 23.42
CA GLY A 299 17.99 9.76 22.45
C GLY A 299 18.38 8.32 22.07
N GLU A 300 19.67 7.98 22.09
CA GLU A 300 20.15 6.61 21.80
C GLU A 300 19.93 5.61 22.95
N LYS A 301 19.70 6.12 24.16
CA LYS A 301 19.60 5.30 25.37
C LYS A 301 18.16 4.94 25.63
N TYR A 302 17.97 3.76 26.20
CA TYR A 302 16.64 3.33 26.66
C TYR A 302 16.69 2.76 28.09
N THR A 303 15.56 2.79 28.74
CA THR A 303 15.32 2.17 30.04
C THR A 303 14.28 1.06 29.86
N MET A 304 14.60 -0.15 30.38
CA MET A 304 13.64 -1.25 30.41
C MET A 304 12.70 -1.11 31.59
N VAL A 305 11.41 -1.26 31.33
CA VAL A 305 10.37 -1.19 32.37
C VAL A 305 9.50 -2.42 32.33
N SER A 306 8.90 -2.79 33.50
CA SER A 306 8.00 -3.95 33.59
C SER A 306 6.56 -3.65 33.15
N GLU A 307 6.16 -2.37 33.27
CA GLU A 307 4.82 -1.90 32.89
C GLU A 307 4.85 -0.41 32.52
N VAL A 308 3.90 0.01 31.67
CA VAL A 308 3.66 1.40 31.27
C VAL A 308 2.16 1.69 31.29
N LYS A 309 1.79 2.91 31.71
CA LYS A 309 0.42 3.41 31.77
C LYS A 309 0.05 4.20 30.51
N ALA A 310 -1.25 4.44 30.32
CA ALA A 310 -1.76 5.33 29.29
C ALA A 310 -1.07 6.70 29.32
N GLY A 311 -0.89 7.31 28.12
CA GLY A 311 -0.13 8.54 27.90
C GLY A 311 1.37 8.31 27.65
N THR A 312 1.91 7.10 27.90
CA THR A 312 3.34 6.81 27.70
C THR A 312 3.63 6.35 26.27
N VAL A 313 4.68 6.90 25.68
CA VAL A 313 5.27 6.41 24.43
C VAL A 313 6.38 5.42 24.76
N CYS A 314 6.32 4.24 24.16
CA CYS A 314 7.32 3.17 24.39
C CYS A 314 7.58 2.37 23.13
N ALA A 315 8.69 1.62 23.13
CA ALA A 315 8.96 0.60 22.11
C ALA A 315 8.89 -0.79 22.75
N VAL A 316 8.30 -1.74 22.04
CA VAL A 316 8.16 -3.12 22.51
C VAL A 316 8.83 -4.08 21.56
N THR A 317 9.35 -5.20 22.09
CA THR A 317 9.88 -6.32 21.30
C THR A 317 8.98 -7.52 21.42
N GLY A 318 9.05 -8.42 20.41
CA GLY A 318 8.27 -9.66 20.38
C GLY A 318 6.99 -9.59 19.54
N LEU A 319 6.74 -8.44 18.87
CA LEU A 319 5.64 -8.28 17.92
C LEU A 319 6.20 -8.28 16.50
N THR A 320 5.69 -9.17 15.64
CA THR A 320 6.15 -9.33 14.25
C THR A 320 5.10 -8.92 13.22
N ALA A 321 3.81 -9.06 13.54
CA ALA A 321 2.71 -8.80 12.64
C ALA A 321 2.14 -7.37 12.70
N THR A 322 2.74 -6.49 13.51
CA THR A 322 2.29 -5.10 13.67
C THR A 322 2.78 -4.21 12.54
N TYR A 323 2.06 -3.14 12.23
CA TYR A 323 2.44 -2.13 11.22
C TYR A 323 2.18 -0.69 11.71
N PRO A 324 2.88 0.31 11.16
CA PRO A 324 2.65 1.72 11.50
C PRO A 324 1.22 2.16 11.15
N GLY A 325 0.54 2.86 12.05
CA GLY A 325 -0.86 3.27 11.92
C GLY A 325 -1.87 2.30 12.54
N GLN A 326 -1.45 1.10 12.93
CA GLN A 326 -2.34 0.12 13.55
C GLN A 326 -2.76 0.52 14.96
N GLY A 327 -4.06 0.36 15.26
CA GLY A 327 -4.60 0.42 16.60
C GLY A 327 -4.68 -0.96 17.25
N LEU A 328 -4.51 -1.03 18.56
CA LEU A 328 -4.62 -2.27 19.34
C LEU A 328 -5.59 -2.06 20.51
N GLY A 329 -6.33 -3.09 20.86
CA GLY A 329 -7.30 -3.09 21.95
C GLY A 329 -8.52 -2.22 21.64
N SER A 330 -8.75 -1.14 22.41
CA SER A 330 -9.84 -0.18 22.19
C SER A 330 -9.52 0.89 21.16
N GLU A 331 -8.27 0.99 20.72
CA GLU A 331 -7.82 1.99 19.74
C GLU A 331 -8.13 1.54 18.33
N GLN A 332 -8.58 2.47 17.48
CA GLN A 332 -8.85 2.20 16.07
C GLN A 332 -7.58 2.38 15.24
N ALA A 333 -7.52 1.72 14.09
CA ALA A 333 -6.48 1.98 13.11
C ALA A 333 -6.56 3.44 12.63
N SER A 334 -5.41 3.98 12.27
CA SER A 334 -5.31 5.33 11.72
C SER A 334 -5.72 5.35 10.25
N ASP A 335 -6.23 6.50 9.80
CA ASP A 335 -6.37 6.77 8.37
C ASP A 335 -5.00 6.70 7.67
N MET A 336 -5.02 6.39 6.38
CA MET A 336 -3.82 6.44 5.54
C MET A 336 -3.24 7.86 5.53
N PRO A 337 -1.91 8.02 5.49
CA PRO A 337 -1.29 9.32 5.34
C PRO A 337 -1.79 10.05 4.10
N VAL A 338 -1.96 11.37 4.20
CA VAL A 338 -2.35 12.23 3.07
C VAL A 338 -1.17 12.46 2.13
N LEU A 339 0.03 12.53 2.72
CA LEU A 339 1.26 12.77 1.97
C LEU A 339 1.82 11.43 1.47
N GLU A 340 1.58 11.14 0.19
CA GLU A 340 2.00 9.91 -0.47
C GLU A 340 3.14 10.20 -1.48
N PRO A 341 4.04 9.22 -1.72
CA PRO A 341 5.03 9.31 -2.78
C PRO A 341 4.37 9.36 -4.16
N VAL A 342 4.89 10.21 -5.02
CA VAL A 342 4.37 10.37 -6.39
C VAL A 342 5.34 9.87 -7.47
N LEU A 343 6.53 9.43 -7.07
CA LEU A 343 7.57 8.95 -7.96
C LEU A 343 7.91 7.50 -7.63
N SER A 344 7.95 6.65 -8.66
CA SER A 344 8.35 5.25 -8.57
C SER A 344 9.69 5.04 -9.28
N TYR A 345 10.70 4.58 -8.57
CA TYR A 345 12.05 4.38 -9.08
C TYR A 345 12.40 2.90 -9.16
N ARG A 346 13.09 2.51 -10.24
CA ARG A 346 13.69 1.19 -10.33
C ARG A 346 14.95 1.12 -9.47
N ILE A 347 15.06 0.07 -8.67
CA ILE A 347 16.25 -0.23 -7.86
C ILE A 347 17.19 -1.13 -8.68
N GLY A 348 18.31 -0.57 -9.13
CA GLY A 348 19.37 -1.32 -9.79
C GLY A 348 20.26 -2.01 -8.78
N LEU A 349 20.30 -3.35 -8.82
CA LEU A 349 21.11 -4.19 -7.96
C LEU A 349 22.48 -4.45 -8.57
N PRO A 350 23.56 -4.62 -7.75
CA PRO A 350 24.85 -5.13 -8.23
C PRO A 350 24.69 -6.54 -8.83
N THR A 351 25.47 -6.84 -9.87
CA THR A 351 25.40 -8.12 -10.60
C THR A 351 25.69 -9.37 -9.76
N GLU A 352 26.37 -9.20 -8.62
CA GLU A 352 26.74 -10.28 -7.72
C GLU A 352 25.68 -10.60 -6.65
N VAL A 353 24.60 -9.80 -6.59
CA VAL A 353 23.55 -9.91 -5.54
C VAL A 353 22.39 -10.76 -6.07
N ASN A 354 21.96 -11.73 -5.26
CA ASN A 354 20.76 -12.49 -5.55
C ASN A 354 19.51 -11.61 -5.36
N VAL A 355 18.72 -11.48 -6.43
CA VAL A 355 17.55 -10.58 -6.48
C VAL A 355 16.49 -10.93 -5.43
N HIS A 356 16.21 -12.21 -5.20
CA HIS A 356 15.23 -12.64 -4.19
C HIS A 356 15.69 -12.31 -2.76
N GLN A 357 16.98 -12.48 -2.47
CA GLN A 357 17.52 -12.09 -1.17
C GLN A 357 17.47 -10.58 -0.98
N ALA A 358 17.80 -9.81 -2.03
CA ALA A 358 17.68 -8.36 -2.02
C ALA A 358 16.23 -7.91 -1.77
N LEU A 359 15.25 -8.54 -2.44
CA LEU A 359 13.83 -8.26 -2.25
C LEU A 359 13.39 -8.47 -0.79
N LEU A 360 13.77 -9.58 -0.17
CA LEU A 360 13.48 -9.84 1.25
C LEU A 360 14.10 -8.80 2.18
N GLN A 361 15.32 -8.34 1.88
CA GLN A 361 15.99 -7.29 2.65
C GLN A 361 15.35 -5.91 2.44
N LEU A 362 14.94 -5.59 1.22
CA LEU A 362 14.23 -4.35 0.90
C LEU A 362 12.84 -4.32 1.56
N ARG A 363 12.11 -5.43 1.58
CA ARG A 363 10.83 -5.54 2.31
C ARG A 363 10.98 -5.30 3.82
N GLN A 364 12.14 -5.53 4.42
CA GLN A 364 12.37 -5.13 5.81
C GLN A 364 12.40 -3.60 5.98
N LEU A 365 12.83 -2.84 4.95
CA LEU A 365 12.73 -1.39 4.96
C LEU A 365 11.28 -0.93 4.75
N GLU A 366 10.51 -1.65 3.96
CA GLU A 366 9.07 -1.39 3.77
C GLU A 366 8.27 -1.59 5.06
N GLU A 367 8.64 -2.57 5.92
CA GLU A 367 8.05 -2.68 7.26
C GLU A 367 8.26 -1.42 8.13
N GLU A 368 9.41 -0.75 7.99
CA GLU A 368 9.73 0.50 8.69
C GLU A 368 9.09 1.71 8.04
N GLU A 369 9.04 1.73 6.69
CA GLU A 369 8.48 2.79 5.85
C GLU A 369 7.50 2.20 4.81
N PRO A 370 6.23 1.98 5.18
CA PRO A 370 5.26 1.31 4.31
C PRO A 370 5.01 2.00 2.97
N LEU A 371 5.19 3.32 2.91
CA LEU A 371 4.98 4.09 1.69
C LEU A 371 6.07 3.88 0.62
N LEU A 372 7.13 3.10 0.91
CA LEU A 372 8.09 2.70 -0.11
C LEU A 372 7.48 1.80 -1.17
N HIS A 373 6.37 1.10 -0.88
CA HIS A 373 5.67 0.21 -1.81
C HIS A 373 6.64 -0.56 -2.71
N ILE A 374 7.37 -1.52 -2.10
CA ILE A 374 8.36 -2.32 -2.81
C ILE A 374 7.66 -3.33 -3.72
N VAL A 375 7.67 -3.07 -5.01
CA VAL A 375 7.02 -3.90 -6.02
C VAL A 375 8.07 -4.70 -6.79
N TRP A 376 7.85 -6.01 -6.86
CA TRP A 376 8.59 -6.90 -7.73
C TRP A 376 7.84 -7.07 -9.05
N ASN A 377 8.47 -6.68 -10.16
CA ASN A 377 7.93 -6.92 -11.50
C ASN A 377 8.54 -8.23 -12.04
N GLU A 378 7.77 -9.31 -12.04
CA GLU A 378 8.22 -10.63 -12.49
C GLU A 378 8.58 -10.66 -13.97
N THR A 379 7.83 -9.93 -14.80
CA THR A 379 8.04 -9.90 -16.26
C THR A 379 9.39 -9.29 -16.64
N LEU A 380 9.79 -8.24 -15.92
CA LEU A 380 11.04 -7.51 -16.18
C LEU A 380 12.19 -8.01 -15.29
N GLY A 381 11.90 -8.73 -14.19
CA GLY A 381 12.88 -9.12 -13.18
C GLY A 381 13.47 -7.93 -12.44
N GLU A 382 12.65 -6.91 -12.17
CA GLU A 382 13.08 -5.62 -11.63
C GLU A 382 12.31 -5.28 -10.33
N ILE A 383 13.01 -4.59 -9.42
CA ILE A 383 12.40 -4.10 -8.17
C ILE A 383 12.15 -2.60 -8.30
N TYR A 384 10.96 -2.17 -7.91
CA TYR A 384 10.56 -0.77 -7.87
C TYR A 384 10.25 -0.34 -6.45
N ALA A 385 10.55 0.93 -6.13
CA ALA A 385 10.18 1.57 -4.88
C ALA A 385 9.60 2.95 -5.13
N GLN A 386 8.58 3.32 -4.36
CA GLN A 386 8.02 4.66 -4.38
C GLN A 386 8.77 5.54 -3.38
N VAL A 387 9.08 6.78 -3.77
CA VAL A 387 9.80 7.74 -2.92
C VAL A 387 9.24 9.16 -3.09
N MET A 388 9.38 9.96 -2.04
CA MET A 388 8.91 11.35 -2.00
C MET A 388 9.85 12.30 -2.77
N GLY A 389 11.17 12.04 -2.74
CA GLY A 389 12.14 12.93 -3.35
C GLY A 389 13.58 12.41 -3.37
N GLU A 390 14.49 13.25 -3.92
CA GLU A 390 15.91 12.87 -4.13
C GLU A 390 16.67 12.64 -2.80
N VAL A 391 16.36 13.40 -1.75
CA VAL A 391 17.03 13.25 -0.44
C VAL A 391 16.70 11.90 0.18
N GLN A 392 15.44 11.44 0.04
CA GLN A 392 15.05 10.11 0.49
C GLN A 392 15.80 9.00 -0.25
N ILE A 393 16.01 9.15 -1.58
CA ILE A 393 16.79 8.21 -2.40
C ILE A 393 18.22 8.07 -1.88
N GLU A 394 18.89 9.19 -1.58
CA GLU A 394 20.28 9.16 -1.10
C GLU A 394 20.39 8.51 0.28
N ILE A 395 19.40 8.72 1.14
CA ILE A 395 19.32 8.10 2.45
C ILE A 395 19.05 6.60 2.32
N LEU A 396 18.14 6.20 1.46
CA LEU A 396 17.87 4.78 1.17
C LEU A 396 19.12 4.07 0.63
N LYS A 397 19.86 4.67 -0.31
CA LYS A 397 21.15 4.13 -0.78
C LYS A 397 22.12 3.90 0.38
N SER A 398 22.22 4.86 1.27
CA SER A 398 23.13 4.79 2.43
C SER A 398 22.70 3.72 3.42
N LEU A 399 21.41 3.64 3.74
CA LEU A 399 20.83 2.62 4.63
C LEU A 399 20.98 1.20 4.08
N ILE A 400 20.70 1.01 2.79
CA ILE A 400 20.82 -0.28 2.12
C ILE A 400 22.29 -0.74 2.14
N LYS A 401 23.22 0.19 1.89
CA LYS A 401 24.65 -0.08 1.94
C LYS A 401 25.13 -0.41 3.36
N GLU A 402 24.69 0.36 4.37
CA GLU A 402 25.08 0.17 5.77
C GLU A 402 24.54 -1.14 6.36
N ARG A 403 23.25 -1.43 6.14
CA ARG A 403 22.56 -2.59 6.74
C ARG A 403 22.79 -3.90 5.99
N PHE A 404 22.81 -3.85 4.66
CA PHE A 404 22.84 -5.05 3.83
C PHE A 404 24.10 -5.20 2.99
N GLY A 405 25.01 -4.20 3.03
CA GLY A 405 26.26 -4.22 2.26
C GLY A 405 26.07 -4.05 0.74
N MET A 406 24.87 -3.74 0.27
CA MET A 406 24.54 -3.61 -1.14
C MET A 406 24.68 -2.17 -1.62
N ALA A 407 25.43 -1.94 -2.69
CA ALA A 407 25.51 -0.64 -3.37
C ALA A 407 24.46 -0.58 -4.49
N VAL A 408 23.28 -0.05 -4.20
CA VAL A 408 22.18 0.06 -5.16
C VAL A 408 22.19 1.38 -5.93
N THR A 409 21.61 1.36 -7.14
CA THR A 409 21.31 2.55 -7.93
C THR A 409 19.80 2.74 -8.01
N PHE A 410 19.36 3.98 -8.19
CA PHE A 410 17.96 4.30 -8.50
C PHE A 410 17.98 4.96 -9.88
N ASP A 411 17.24 4.39 -10.79
CA ASP A 411 17.10 4.94 -12.14
C ASP A 411 15.99 6.00 -12.19
N GLU A 412 15.79 6.65 -13.32
CA GLU A 412 14.78 7.70 -13.48
C GLU A 412 13.39 7.23 -13.03
N GLY A 413 12.76 8.03 -12.18
CA GLY A 413 11.45 7.70 -11.61
C GLY A 413 10.31 7.88 -12.59
N ASN A 414 9.36 6.97 -12.57
CA ASN A 414 8.08 7.10 -13.24
C ASN A 414 7.08 7.83 -12.36
N ILE A 415 6.13 8.53 -12.98
CA ILE A 415 5.04 9.19 -12.26
C ILE A 415 4.05 8.14 -11.76
N VAL A 416 3.62 8.29 -10.52
CA VAL A 416 2.52 7.51 -9.97
C VAL A 416 1.21 8.22 -10.30
N TYR A 417 0.46 7.67 -11.24
CA TYR A 417 -0.86 8.15 -11.62
C TYR A 417 -1.95 7.55 -10.73
N LYS A 418 -3.11 8.19 -10.70
CA LYS A 418 -4.36 7.65 -10.11
C LYS A 418 -5.48 7.74 -11.14
N GLU A 419 -6.59 7.03 -10.90
CA GLU A 419 -7.77 7.07 -11.77
C GLU A 419 -9.01 7.45 -10.97
N THR A 420 -9.97 8.14 -11.60
CA THR A 420 -11.29 8.44 -11.05
C THR A 420 -12.35 8.33 -12.14
N ILE A 421 -13.60 8.55 -11.78
CA ILE A 421 -14.73 8.59 -12.71
C ILE A 421 -15.37 9.99 -12.75
N LEU A 422 -16.03 10.31 -13.86
CA LEU A 422 -16.68 11.61 -14.06
C LEU A 422 -18.19 11.59 -13.81
N GLU A 423 -18.80 10.42 -13.83
CA GLU A 423 -20.24 10.26 -13.77
C GLU A 423 -20.63 9.09 -12.86
N PRO A 424 -21.75 9.19 -12.12
CA PRO A 424 -22.23 8.08 -11.30
C PRO A 424 -22.59 6.87 -12.15
N VAL A 425 -22.22 5.68 -11.69
CA VAL A 425 -22.50 4.43 -12.39
C VAL A 425 -22.77 3.31 -11.40
N GLU A 426 -23.72 2.43 -11.76
CA GLU A 426 -23.93 1.18 -11.04
C GLU A 426 -22.99 0.10 -11.57
N GLY A 427 -22.25 -0.54 -10.68
CA GLY A 427 -21.44 -1.70 -10.94
C GLY A 427 -22.09 -2.96 -10.37
N VAL A 428 -22.20 -4.00 -11.20
CA VAL A 428 -22.81 -5.29 -10.83
C VAL A 428 -21.74 -6.38 -10.86
N GLY A 429 -21.62 -7.09 -9.75
CA GLY A 429 -20.73 -8.24 -9.65
C GLY A 429 -21.47 -9.49 -9.20
N HIS A 430 -21.33 -10.55 -9.99
CA HIS A 430 -21.95 -11.83 -9.71
C HIS A 430 -20.88 -12.93 -9.66
N PHE A 431 -20.98 -13.81 -8.67
CA PHE A 431 -20.05 -14.93 -8.52
C PHE A 431 -20.83 -16.19 -8.12
N GLU A 432 -21.04 -17.07 -9.09
CA GLU A 432 -21.83 -18.30 -8.97
C GLU A 432 -21.11 -19.49 -9.65
N PRO A 433 -19.88 -19.88 -9.21
CA PRO A 433 -19.36 -21.17 -9.59
C PRO A 433 -20.13 -22.27 -8.85
N LEU A 434 -19.97 -23.52 -9.26
CA LEU A 434 -20.73 -24.65 -8.71
C LEU A 434 -20.71 -24.67 -7.18
N ARG A 435 -21.90 -24.58 -6.54
CA ARG A 435 -22.16 -24.51 -5.09
C ARG A 435 -21.71 -23.22 -4.38
N HIS A 436 -21.48 -22.14 -5.10
CA HIS A 436 -21.23 -20.82 -4.55
C HIS A 436 -22.23 -19.84 -5.13
N TYR A 437 -22.55 -18.78 -4.39
CA TYR A 437 -23.46 -17.74 -4.88
C TYR A 437 -23.25 -16.43 -4.12
N ALA A 438 -22.96 -15.37 -4.84
CA ALA A 438 -23.01 -14.00 -4.32
C ALA A 438 -23.29 -13.01 -5.45
N GLU A 439 -24.14 -12.02 -5.19
CA GLU A 439 -24.39 -10.91 -6.08
C GLU A 439 -24.31 -9.60 -5.31
N VAL A 440 -23.63 -8.60 -5.86
CA VAL A 440 -23.36 -7.30 -5.24
C VAL A 440 -23.59 -6.20 -6.26
N HIS A 441 -24.32 -5.18 -5.87
CA HIS A 441 -24.59 -3.97 -6.66
C HIS A 441 -24.02 -2.77 -5.93
N LEU A 442 -23.08 -2.07 -6.55
CA LEU A 442 -22.39 -0.91 -6.02
C LEU A 442 -22.70 0.33 -6.87
N LEU A 443 -23.05 1.42 -6.22
CA LEU A 443 -23.08 2.74 -6.86
C LEU A 443 -21.70 3.39 -6.69
N LEU A 444 -21.04 3.67 -7.80
CA LEU A 444 -19.79 4.40 -7.86
C LEU A 444 -20.12 5.84 -8.23
N GLU A 445 -19.78 6.78 -7.37
CA GLU A 445 -20.02 8.22 -7.56
C GLU A 445 -18.67 8.96 -7.54
N PRO A 446 -18.48 9.99 -8.41
CA PRO A 446 -17.32 10.84 -8.30
C PRO A 446 -17.32 11.61 -6.97
N GLY A 447 -16.18 11.67 -6.31
CA GLY A 447 -15.95 12.44 -5.09
C GLY A 447 -15.30 13.80 -5.36
N GLU A 448 -15.09 14.58 -4.31
CA GLU A 448 -14.33 15.82 -4.39
C GLU A 448 -12.82 15.51 -4.55
N THR A 449 -12.09 16.38 -5.22
CA THR A 449 -10.64 16.23 -5.41
C THR A 449 -9.94 16.11 -4.05
N GLY A 450 -9.16 15.06 -3.87
CA GLY A 450 -8.45 14.76 -2.62
C GLY A 450 -9.29 14.13 -1.52
N SER A 451 -10.55 13.72 -1.82
CA SER A 451 -11.41 13.04 -0.83
C SER A 451 -11.05 11.57 -0.62
N GLY A 452 -10.25 10.98 -1.52
CA GLY A 452 -9.92 9.57 -1.49
C GLY A 452 -11.11 8.67 -1.77
N LEU A 453 -11.12 7.46 -1.20
CA LEU A 453 -12.24 6.52 -1.32
C LEU A 453 -13.09 6.52 -0.07
N THR A 454 -14.41 6.59 -0.26
CA THR A 454 -15.38 6.50 0.82
C THR A 454 -16.35 5.35 0.55
N PHE A 455 -16.54 4.48 1.54
CA PHE A 455 -17.39 3.30 1.43
C PHE A 455 -18.62 3.44 2.34
N THR A 456 -19.81 3.23 1.78
CA THR A 456 -21.08 3.35 2.50
C THR A 456 -22.06 2.27 2.09
N THR A 457 -23.14 2.09 2.85
CA THR A 457 -24.24 1.18 2.48
C THR A 457 -25.58 1.90 2.55
N ASP A 458 -26.40 1.72 1.54
CA ASP A 458 -27.82 2.12 1.49
C ASP A 458 -28.74 0.89 1.36
N CYS A 459 -28.16 -0.30 1.50
CA CYS A 459 -28.86 -1.57 1.40
C CYS A 459 -29.68 -1.84 2.66
N SER A 460 -30.98 -2.20 2.48
CA SER A 460 -31.86 -2.62 3.58
C SER A 460 -31.37 -3.95 4.20
N GLU A 461 -31.42 -4.04 5.55
CA GLU A 461 -31.16 -5.30 6.26
C GLU A 461 -32.17 -6.41 5.94
N ASP A 462 -33.38 -6.05 5.42
CA ASP A 462 -34.38 -7.02 4.95
C ASP A 462 -33.99 -7.68 3.62
N VAL A 463 -33.11 -7.03 2.83
CA VAL A 463 -32.64 -7.52 1.54
C VAL A 463 -31.33 -8.33 1.70
N LEU A 464 -30.39 -7.78 2.46
CA LEU A 464 -29.12 -8.42 2.74
C LEU A 464 -28.76 -8.24 4.22
N ASP A 465 -28.51 -9.34 4.92
CA ASP A 465 -28.15 -9.34 6.35
C ASP A 465 -26.94 -8.42 6.63
N ARG A 466 -27.01 -7.73 7.78
CA ARG A 466 -25.98 -6.75 8.20
C ARG A 466 -24.55 -7.31 8.25
N ASN A 467 -24.39 -8.59 8.53
CA ASN A 467 -23.05 -9.20 8.57
C ASN A 467 -22.46 -9.29 7.16
N TRP A 468 -23.27 -9.62 6.16
CA TRP A 468 -22.86 -9.63 4.76
C TRP A 468 -22.55 -8.23 4.25
N GLN A 469 -23.35 -7.23 4.62
CA GLN A 469 -23.07 -5.83 4.25
C GLN A 469 -21.73 -5.36 4.82
N ARG A 470 -21.45 -5.65 6.11
CA ARG A 470 -20.16 -5.34 6.73
C ARG A 470 -18.99 -6.05 6.04
N LEU A 471 -19.19 -7.31 5.67
CA LEU A 471 -18.19 -8.08 4.95
C LEU A 471 -17.87 -7.48 3.58
N ILE A 472 -18.88 -7.04 2.83
CA ILE A 472 -18.70 -6.35 1.55
C ILE A 472 -17.90 -5.06 1.75
N LEU A 473 -18.24 -4.24 2.75
CA LEU A 473 -17.48 -3.02 3.06
C LEU A 473 -16.02 -3.35 3.43
N THR A 474 -15.79 -4.38 4.25
CA THR A 474 -14.44 -4.85 4.55
C THR A 474 -13.69 -5.27 3.29
N HIS A 475 -14.35 -5.94 2.33
CA HIS A 475 -13.72 -6.33 1.07
C HIS A 475 -13.42 -5.14 0.15
N LEU A 476 -14.15 -4.04 0.28
CA LEU A 476 -13.81 -2.78 -0.40
C LEU A 476 -12.58 -2.11 0.22
N GLU A 477 -12.41 -2.22 1.53
CA GLU A 477 -11.30 -1.59 2.29
C GLU A 477 -10.00 -2.42 2.28
N GLU A 478 -10.07 -3.76 2.12
CA GLU A 478 -8.94 -4.67 2.32
C GLU A 478 -7.87 -4.62 1.21
N ARG A 479 -8.17 -4.00 0.06
CA ARG A 479 -7.23 -3.93 -1.06
C ARG A 479 -7.32 -2.61 -1.82
N GLU A 480 -6.23 -2.26 -2.48
CA GLU A 480 -6.19 -1.19 -3.46
C GLU A 480 -6.90 -1.61 -4.76
N HIS A 481 -7.91 -0.85 -5.19
CA HIS A 481 -8.65 -1.11 -6.42
C HIS A 481 -7.97 -0.42 -7.61
N LYS A 482 -7.70 -1.19 -8.66
CA LYS A 482 -7.09 -0.68 -9.90
C LYS A 482 -8.15 -0.13 -10.86
N GLY A 483 -7.84 0.97 -11.51
CA GLY A 483 -8.63 1.56 -12.59
C GLY A 483 -8.53 0.79 -13.91
N VAL A 484 -9.14 1.31 -14.96
CA VAL A 484 -9.30 0.62 -16.26
C VAL A 484 -8.58 1.33 -17.41
N LEU A 485 -7.96 2.50 -17.18
CA LEU A 485 -7.20 3.22 -18.20
C LEU A 485 -5.76 2.72 -18.30
N ILE A 486 -5.04 2.71 -17.19
CA ILE A 486 -3.65 2.26 -17.10
C ILE A 486 -3.40 1.27 -15.96
N GLY A 487 -4.47 0.86 -15.25
CA GLY A 487 -4.37 0.00 -14.09
C GLY A 487 -3.84 0.72 -12.84
N ALA A 488 -3.89 2.06 -12.81
CA ALA A 488 -3.51 2.86 -11.66
C ALA A 488 -4.55 2.75 -10.54
N PRO A 489 -4.19 3.01 -9.26
CA PRO A 489 -5.13 3.02 -8.15
C PRO A 489 -6.27 4.02 -8.38
N ILE A 490 -7.50 3.64 -8.02
CA ILE A 490 -8.63 4.58 -8.04
C ILE A 490 -8.64 5.49 -6.81
N THR A 491 -9.15 6.71 -6.98
CA THR A 491 -9.28 7.70 -5.89
C THR A 491 -10.45 8.64 -6.15
N ASP A 492 -10.78 9.47 -5.16
CA ASP A 492 -11.81 10.52 -5.24
C ASP A 492 -13.15 9.98 -5.70
N MET A 493 -13.60 8.93 -5.02
CA MET A 493 -14.85 8.26 -5.32
C MET A 493 -15.58 7.84 -4.04
N LYS A 494 -16.90 7.90 -4.10
CA LYS A 494 -17.76 7.28 -3.10
C LYS A 494 -18.36 6.01 -3.68
N ILE A 495 -18.20 4.89 -2.97
CA ILE A 495 -18.76 3.59 -3.35
C ILE A 495 -19.82 3.19 -2.33
N THR A 496 -21.06 3.09 -2.79
CA THR A 496 -22.23 2.79 -1.95
C THR A 496 -22.82 1.43 -2.32
N LEU A 497 -22.95 0.53 -1.33
CA LEU A 497 -23.67 -0.72 -1.53
C LEU A 497 -25.16 -0.44 -1.66
N LEU A 498 -25.74 -0.67 -2.85
CA LEU A 498 -27.16 -0.49 -3.11
C LEU A 498 -27.99 -1.71 -2.72
N THR A 499 -27.58 -2.88 -3.18
CA THR A 499 -28.26 -4.15 -2.93
C THR A 499 -27.29 -5.31 -3.11
N GLY A 500 -27.71 -6.48 -2.68
CA GLY A 500 -26.96 -7.72 -2.89
C GLY A 500 -27.78 -8.93 -2.53
N ARG A 501 -27.35 -10.10 -2.94
CA ARG A 501 -28.05 -11.35 -2.68
C ARG A 501 -27.10 -12.43 -2.21
N ALA A 502 -27.51 -13.12 -1.14
CA ALA A 502 -26.86 -14.31 -0.61
C ALA A 502 -27.79 -15.53 -0.76
N HIS A 503 -27.22 -16.70 -0.86
CA HIS A 503 -27.96 -17.96 -0.82
C HIS A 503 -27.69 -18.70 0.50
N ILE A 504 -28.71 -19.11 1.22
CA ILE A 504 -28.61 -19.66 2.60
C ILE A 504 -27.66 -20.86 2.72
N LYS A 505 -27.52 -21.67 1.65
CA LYS A 505 -26.69 -22.91 1.66
C LYS A 505 -25.38 -22.80 0.87
N HIS A 506 -25.25 -21.77 0.01
CA HIS A 506 -24.21 -21.72 -1.00
C HIS A 506 -23.38 -20.44 -0.96
N THR A 507 -23.62 -19.54 -0.01
CA THR A 507 -22.81 -18.33 0.15
C THR A 507 -21.81 -18.49 1.27
N GLU A 508 -20.52 -18.33 0.92
CA GLU A 508 -19.39 -18.22 1.84
C GLU A 508 -18.80 -16.81 1.78
N GLY A 509 -18.00 -16.44 2.78
CA GLY A 509 -17.40 -15.08 2.83
C GLY A 509 -16.55 -14.74 1.60
N GLY A 510 -15.82 -15.70 1.07
CA GLY A 510 -15.02 -15.55 -0.13
C GLY A 510 -15.81 -15.26 -1.41
N ASP A 511 -17.08 -15.64 -1.47
CA ASP A 511 -17.94 -15.38 -2.63
C ASP A 511 -18.28 -13.91 -2.74
N PHE A 512 -18.59 -13.26 -1.62
CA PHE A 512 -18.79 -11.82 -1.58
C PHE A 512 -17.54 -11.04 -1.93
N ARG A 513 -16.35 -11.51 -1.54
CA ARG A 513 -15.08 -10.92 -1.98
C ARG A 513 -15.00 -10.89 -3.51
N GLN A 514 -15.25 -12.02 -4.16
CA GLN A 514 -15.19 -12.14 -5.61
C GLN A 514 -16.28 -11.31 -6.31
N ALA A 515 -17.50 -11.28 -5.78
CA ALA A 515 -18.60 -10.49 -6.34
C ALA A 515 -18.30 -8.98 -6.17
N THR A 516 -17.81 -8.55 -5.01
CA THR A 516 -17.48 -7.14 -4.74
C THR A 516 -16.42 -6.62 -5.69
N TYR A 517 -15.31 -7.36 -5.89
CA TYR A 517 -14.24 -6.93 -6.80
C TYR A 517 -14.73 -6.83 -8.24
N ARG A 518 -15.57 -7.76 -8.68
CA ARG A 518 -16.19 -7.72 -10.02
C ARG A 518 -17.17 -6.56 -10.18
N ALA A 519 -17.93 -6.23 -9.12
CA ALA A 519 -18.84 -5.08 -9.13
C ALA A 519 -18.05 -3.77 -9.32
N VAL A 520 -16.96 -3.57 -8.61
CA VAL A 520 -16.09 -2.40 -8.78
C VAL A 520 -15.55 -2.34 -10.21
N ARG A 521 -14.96 -3.43 -10.70
CA ARG A 521 -14.36 -3.46 -12.04
C ARG A 521 -15.37 -3.27 -13.16
N GLN A 522 -16.55 -3.91 -13.06
CA GLN A 522 -17.63 -3.76 -14.03
C GLN A 522 -18.15 -2.31 -14.06
N GLY A 523 -18.33 -1.69 -12.89
CA GLY A 523 -18.72 -0.28 -12.80
C GLY A 523 -17.68 0.65 -13.45
N LEU A 524 -16.37 0.46 -13.16
CA LEU A 524 -15.29 1.23 -13.77
C LEU A 524 -15.25 1.06 -15.31
N ARG A 525 -15.55 -0.12 -15.83
CA ARG A 525 -15.62 -0.36 -17.29
C ARG A 525 -16.77 0.37 -17.96
N LYS A 526 -17.88 0.57 -17.25
CA LYS A 526 -19.04 1.33 -17.73
C LYS A 526 -18.85 2.83 -17.60
N ALA A 527 -18.10 3.26 -16.57
CA ALA A 527 -17.90 4.66 -16.27
C ALA A 527 -17.01 5.36 -17.30
N LYS A 528 -17.19 6.67 -17.41
CA LYS A 528 -16.23 7.53 -18.07
C LYS A 528 -15.10 7.82 -17.09
N SER A 529 -14.01 7.08 -17.21
CA SER A 529 -12.83 7.20 -16.34
C SER A 529 -11.95 8.37 -16.75
N GLN A 530 -11.28 8.98 -15.77
CA GLN A 530 -10.31 10.05 -15.93
C GLN A 530 -9.01 9.69 -15.25
N LEU A 531 -7.89 9.92 -15.94
CA LEU A 531 -6.55 9.79 -15.39
C LEU A 531 -6.19 11.04 -14.59
N LEU A 532 -5.63 10.85 -13.42
CA LEU A 532 -5.14 11.89 -12.55
C LEU A 532 -3.62 11.82 -12.44
N GLU A 533 -2.97 12.97 -12.53
CA GLU A 533 -1.54 13.12 -12.30
C GLU A 533 -1.26 13.99 -11.07
N PRO A 534 -0.13 13.80 -10.37
CA PRO A 534 0.23 14.62 -9.24
C PRO A 534 0.70 16.01 -9.67
N TYR A 535 0.34 17.00 -8.88
CA TYR A 535 0.74 18.42 -9.05
C TYR A 535 1.56 18.88 -7.85
N TYR A 536 2.61 19.64 -8.12
CA TYR A 536 3.30 20.42 -7.11
C TYR A 536 2.62 21.78 -6.89
N GLU A 537 2.50 22.17 -5.65
CA GLU A 537 2.42 23.56 -5.25
C GLU A 537 3.85 24.07 -5.10
N PHE A 538 4.23 25.10 -5.81
CA PHE A 538 5.59 25.60 -5.81
C PHE A 538 5.69 27.04 -5.30
N ARG A 539 6.82 27.35 -4.67
CA ARG A 539 7.29 28.69 -4.36
C ARG A 539 8.68 28.86 -4.99
N LEU A 540 8.76 29.74 -5.95
CA LEU A 540 9.96 30.04 -6.71
C LEU A 540 10.44 31.46 -6.40
N GLU A 541 11.63 31.58 -5.84
CA GLU A 541 12.29 32.84 -5.54
C GLU A 541 13.43 33.03 -6.53
N VAL A 542 13.37 34.11 -7.29
CA VAL A 542 14.37 34.43 -8.32
C VAL A 542 14.72 35.94 -8.33
N PRO A 543 15.94 36.29 -8.77
CA PRO A 543 16.25 37.71 -9.01
C PRO A 543 15.23 38.35 -9.95
N SER A 544 14.79 39.58 -9.64
CA SER A 544 13.73 40.28 -10.39
C SER A 544 14.02 40.41 -11.90
N GLU A 545 15.29 40.36 -12.29
CA GLU A 545 15.72 40.34 -13.69
C GLU A 545 15.35 39.05 -14.43
N GLN A 546 15.21 37.92 -13.69
CA GLN A 546 14.96 36.59 -14.25
C GLN A 546 13.49 36.17 -14.19
N VAL A 547 12.61 36.96 -13.61
CA VAL A 547 11.18 36.65 -13.44
C VAL A 547 10.48 36.33 -14.77
N GLY A 548 10.76 37.11 -15.82
CA GLY A 548 10.14 36.89 -17.14
C GLY A 548 10.49 35.51 -17.74
N ARG A 549 11.72 35.03 -17.51
CA ARG A 549 12.14 33.68 -17.90
C ARG A 549 11.39 32.65 -17.09
N SER A 550 11.39 32.79 -15.76
CA SER A 550 10.70 31.87 -14.85
C SER A 550 9.22 31.71 -15.18
N MET A 551 8.51 32.84 -15.44
CA MET A 551 7.09 32.81 -15.85
C MET A 551 6.90 32.04 -17.16
N THR A 552 7.79 32.26 -18.14
CA THR A 552 7.74 31.54 -19.42
C THR A 552 8.00 30.07 -19.27
N ASP A 553 8.96 29.69 -18.43
CA ASP A 553 9.30 28.29 -18.18
C ASP A 553 8.16 27.57 -17.44
N ILE A 554 7.53 28.20 -16.43
CA ILE A 554 6.36 27.67 -15.73
C ILE A 554 5.19 27.46 -16.72
N GLN A 555 4.93 28.40 -17.62
CA GLN A 555 3.89 28.25 -18.64
C GLN A 555 4.17 27.10 -19.61
N LYS A 556 5.43 26.91 -20.02
CA LYS A 556 5.83 25.75 -20.84
C LYS A 556 5.65 24.45 -20.12
N MET A 557 5.84 24.44 -18.80
CA MET A 557 5.60 23.29 -17.94
C MET A 557 4.11 23.08 -17.61
N LEU A 558 3.21 23.81 -18.27
CA LEU A 558 1.75 23.76 -18.05
C LEU A 558 1.37 24.14 -16.61
N GLY A 559 2.20 24.92 -15.95
CA GLY A 559 1.94 25.43 -14.61
C GLY A 559 1.12 26.71 -14.63
N GLU A 560 0.37 26.91 -13.56
CA GLU A 560 -0.34 28.16 -13.24
C GLU A 560 0.41 28.84 -12.11
N PHE A 561 0.44 30.18 -12.13
CA PHE A 561 1.09 30.96 -11.08
C PHE A 561 0.29 32.23 -10.74
N ASP A 562 0.40 32.64 -9.49
CA ASP A 562 -0.15 33.87 -8.95
C ASP A 562 0.65 35.09 -9.42
N PRO A 563 0.10 36.33 -9.33
CA PRO A 563 0.84 37.54 -9.61
C PRO A 563 2.16 37.61 -8.82
N PRO A 564 3.30 37.90 -9.49
CA PRO A 564 4.60 37.92 -8.85
C PRO A 564 4.67 38.99 -7.75
N LYS A 565 5.22 38.59 -6.59
CA LYS A 565 5.45 39.48 -5.45
C LYS A 565 6.92 39.83 -5.39
N THR A 566 7.27 41.12 -5.50
CA THR A 566 8.68 41.58 -5.43
C THR A 566 9.05 41.92 -3.99
N GLU A 567 10.09 41.27 -3.48
CA GLU A 567 10.67 41.46 -2.15
C GLU A 567 12.14 41.93 -2.30
N GLY A 568 12.36 43.25 -2.38
CA GLY A 568 13.68 43.82 -2.63
C GLY A 568 14.25 43.51 -4.01
N GLU A 569 15.40 42.82 -4.10
CA GLU A 569 16.03 42.40 -5.37
C GLU A 569 15.49 41.05 -5.89
N MET A 570 14.72 40.33 -5.07
CA MET A 570 14.13 39.04 -5.39
C MET A 570 12.65 39.19 -5.72
N THR A 571 12.15 38.29 -6.55
CA THR A 571 10.72 38.16 -6.82
C THR A 571 10.29 36.72 -6.53
N VAL A 572 9.15 36.59 -5.85
CA VAL A 572 8.53 35.35 -5.47
C VAL A 572 7.37 35.05 -6.42
N LEU A 573 7.38 33.86 -7.00
CA LEU A 573 6.30 33.28 -7.79
C LEU A 573 5.74 32.07 -7.02
N THR A 574 4.45 32.05 -6.76
CA THR A 574 3.71 30.94 -6.21
C THR A 574 2.76 30.39 -7.25
N GLY A 575 2.45 29.09 -7.16
CA GLY A 575 1.55 28.48 -8.13
C GLY A 575 1.55 26.98 -8.07
N SER A 576 1.05 26.34 -9.12
CA SER A 576 1.03 24.89 -9.23
C SER A 576 1.41 24.41 -10.64
N ALA A 577 2.04 23.23 -10.72
CA ALA A 577 2.43 22.62 -11.99
C ALA A 577 2.46 21.09 -11.88
N PRO A 578 2.29 20.36 -13.00
CA PRO A 578 2.45 18.90 -13.02
C PRO A 578 3.84 18.47 -12.54
N VAL A 579 3.89 17.42 -11.73
CA VAL A 579 5.16 16.85 -11.22
C VAL A 579 6.06 16.40 -12.38
N VAL A 580 5.47 15.83 -13.42
CA VAL A 580 6.17 15.35 -14.63
C VAL A 580 7.06 16.42 -15.25
N THR A 581 6.56 17.64 -15.36
CA THR A 581 7.25 18.74 -16.04
C THR A 581 8.18 19.53 -15.12
N MET A 582 7.89 19.56 -13.80
CA MET A 582 8.60 20.43 -12.84
C MET A 582 9.69 19.71 -12.03
N ARG A 583 9.74 18.38 -11.99
CA ARG A 583 10.62 17.61 -11.10
C ARG A 583 12.11 17.97 -11.17
N ASP A 584 12.61 18.32 -12.36
CA ASP A 584 14.01 18.66 -12.60
C ASP A 584 14.29 20.16 -12.67
N TYR A 585 13.25 20.99 -12.61
CA TYR A 585 13.35 22.44 -12.82
C TYR A 585 14.25 23.15 -11.80
N GLN A 586 14.41 22.61 -10.60
CA GLN A 586 15.32 23.17 -9.59
C GLN A 586 16.76 23.29 -10.10
N LYS A 587 17.25 22.31 -10.89
CA LYS A 587 18.59 22.30 -11.49
C LYS A 587 18.74 23.48 -12.49
N GLU A 588 17.71 23.72 -13.27
CA GLU A 588 17.67 24.84 -14.21
C GLU A 588 17.64 26.19 -13.49
N VAL A 589 16.79 26.32 -12.45
CA VAL A 589 16.70 27.53 -11.61
C VAL A 589 18.07 27.88 -11.04
N ILE A 590 18.78 26.94 -10.43
CA ILE A 590 20.12 27.14 -9.88
C ILE A 590 21.09 27.61 -10.99
N SER A 591 21.01 27.01 -12.17
CA SER A 591 21.88 27.31 -13.30
C SER A 591 21.69 28.75 -13.81
N TYR A 592 20.47 29.17 -14.19
CA TYR A 592 20.28 30.50 -14.80
C TYR A 592 20.28 31.64 -13.78
N THR A 593 20.06 31.35 -12.50
CA THR A 593 20.15 32.34 -11.42
C THR A 593 21.54 32.44 -10.79
N SER A 594 22.52 31.63 -11.28
CA SER A 594 23.86 31.52 -10.72
C SER A 594 23.84 31.18 -9.22
N GLY A 595 22.93 30.27 -8.82
CA GLY A 595 22.79 29.80 -7.45
C GLY A 595 22.00 30.73 -6.51
N ARG A 596 21.45 31.84 -7.00
CA ARG A 596 20.64 32.78 -6.18
C ARG A 596 19.16 32.41 -6.13
N GLY A 597 18.68 31.65 -7.11
CA GLY A 597 17.28 31.20 -7.15
C GLY A 597 17.03 30.00 -6.24
N ARG A 598 15.84 29.96 -5.66
CA ARG A 598 15.38 28.84 -4.80
C ARG A 598 14.00 28.39 -5.29
N LEU A 599 13.85 27.10 -5.50
CA LEU A 599 12.56 26.44 -5.77
C LEU A 599 12.21 25.53 -4.60
N SER A 600 11.01 25.72 -4.04
CA SER A 600 10.42 24.82 -3.05
C SER A 600 9.14 24.26 -3.63
N CYS A 601 9.01 22.93 -3.61
CA CYS A 601 7.82 22.22 -4.10
C CYS A 601 7.23 21.39 -2.99
N THR A 602 5.90 21.40 -2.88
CA THR A 602 5.12 20.52 -2.01
C THR A 602 4.04 19.84 -2.85
N LEU A 603 3.65 18.62 -2.51
CA LEU A 603 2.57 17.96 -3.23
C LEU A 603 1.25 18.70 -2.97
N LYS A 604 0.61 19.20 -4.02
CA LYS A 604 -0.69 19.85 -3.96
C LYS A 604 -1.84 18.83 -3.95
N GLY A 605 -1.67 17.72 -4.65
CA GLY A 605 -2.68 16.68 -4.83
C GLY A 605 -2.67 16.11 -6.24
N TYR A 606 -3.71 15.37 -6.57
CA TYR A 606 -3.92 14.77 -7.88
C TYR A 606 -4.98 15.55 -8.66
N TYR A 607 -4.68 15.86 -9.92
CA TYR A 607 -5.55 16.64 -10.81
C TYR A 607 -5.64 15.97 -12.18
N PRO A 608 -6.62 16.33 -13.03
CA PRO A 608 -6.76 15.73 -14.35
C PRO A 608 -5.46 15.76 -15.16
N CYS A 609 -5.08 14.60 -15.70
CA CYS A 609 -3.85 14.48 -16.49
C CYS A 609 -3.95 15.28 -17.79
N HIS A 610 -2.97 16.13 -18.04
CA HIS A 610 -2.96 17.03 -19.19
C HIS A 610 -2.82 16.31 -20.54
N ASN A 611 -2.19 15.16 -20.57
CA ASN A 611 -1.94 14.35 -21.77
C ASN A 611 -2.40 12.89 -21.60
N GLN A 612 -3.59 12.71 -21.04
CA GLN A 612 -4.16 11.40 -20.72
C GLN A 612 -4.06 10.39 -21.88
N GLU A 613 -4.41 10.80 -23.11
CA GLU A 613 -4.43 9.91 -24.28
C GLU A 613 -3.03 9.34 -24.58
N GLU A 614 -1.99 10.18 -24.52
CA GLU A 614 -0.60 9.75 -24.74
C GLU A 614 -0.12 8.77 -23.67
N VAL A 615 -0.47 9.03 -22.41
CA VAL A 615 -0.09 8.18 -21.28
C VAL A 615 -0.77 6.80 -21.39
N VAL A 616 -2.06 6.78 -21.70
CA VAL A 616 -2.84 5.54 -21.86
C VAL A 616 -2.28 4.71 -23.03
N GLU A 617 -1.97 5.35 -24.16
CA GLU A 617 -1.37 4.67 -25.31
C GLU A 617 0.03 4.13 -25.01
N ALA A 618 0.86 4.91 -24.29
CA ALA A 618 2.21 4.51 -23.91
C ALA A 618 2.25 3.32 -22.94
N VAL A 619 1.32 3.28 -21.97
CA VAL A 619 1.21 2.18 -20.99
C VAL A 619 0.59 0.94 -21.65
N GLY A 620 -0.42 1.12 -22.51
CA GLY A 620 -1.06 0.04 -23.25
C GLY A 620 -1.71 -1.03 -22.36
N TYR A 621 -2.26 -0.64 -21.20
CA TYR A 621 -2.91 -1.55 -20.27
C TYR A 621 -4.22 -2.10 -20.85
N ASP A 622 -4.36 -3.43 -20.84
CA ASP A 622 -5.59 -4.11 -21.26
C ASP A 622 -6.33 -4.64 -20.02
N PRO A 623 -7.44 -4.01 -19.60
CA PRO A 623 -8.20 -4.44 -18.43
C PRO A 623 -8.88 -5.82 -18.59
N GLU A 624 -9.04 -6.33 -19.82
CA GLU A 624 -9.58 -7.67 -20.06
C GLU A 624 -8.50 -8.76 -19.93
N ALA A 625 -7.24 -8.41 -20.11
CA ALA A 625 -6.11 -9.31 -19.94
C ALA A 625 -5.64 -9.42 -18.48
N ASP A 626 -6.11 -8.53 -17.59
CA ASP A 626 -5.76 -8.54 -16.16
C ASP A 626 -6.55 -9.62 -15.41
N LEU A 627 -5.95 -10.79 -15.24
CA LEU A 627 -6.58 -11.94 -14.58
C LEU A 627 -6.73 -11.77 -13.07
N GLU A 628 -5.92 -10.93 -12.44
CA GLU A 628 -6.04 -10.61 -11.01
C GLU A 628 -7.23 -9.69 -10.72
N ASN A 629 -7.64 -8.89 -11.71
CA ASN A 629 -8.74 -7.94 -11.60
C ASN A 629 -9.78 -8.16 -12.71
N PRO A 630 -10.48 -9.30 -12.71
CA PRO A 630 -11.40 -9.67 -13.78
C PRO A 630 -12.58 -8.70 -13.89
N THR A 631 -12.93 -8.31 -15.11
CA THR A 631 -14.02 -7.39 -15.42
C THR A 631 -15.37 -8.09 -15.55
N GLY A 632 -15.36 -9.36 -15.97
CA GLY A 632 -16.53 -10.18 -16.15
C GLY A 632 -17.00 -10.85 -14.85
N SER A 633 -18.27 -11.29 -14.83
CA SER A 633 -18.91 -12.02 -13.74
C SER A 633 -19.05 -13.51 -14.05
N VAL A 634 -19.15 -14.34 -13.01
CA VAL A 634 -19.32 -15.78 -13.15
C VAL A 634 -20.74 -16.17 -12.81
N PHE A 635 -21.44 -16.78 -13.77
CA PHE A 635 -22.80 -17.30 -13.63
C PHE A 635 -22.82 -18.82 -13.78
N CYS A 636 -23.87 -19.47 -13.32
CA CYS A 636 -24.05 -20.91 -13.43
C CYS A 636 -25.28 -21.25 -14.27
N ALA A 637 -25.11 -22.09 -15.27
CA ALA A 637 -26.21 -22.68 -16.01
C ALA A 637 -25.99 -24.17 -16.21
N HIS A 638 -27.03 -24.98 -15.99
CA HIS A 638 -26.97 -26.42 -16.14
C HIS A 638 -25.83 -27.11 -15.35
N GLY A 639 -25.49 -26.56 -14.19
CA GLY A 639 -24.41 -27.09 -13.33
C GLY A 639 -23.00 -26.79 -13.79
N ALA A 640 -22.81 -25.88 -14.74
CA ALA A 640 -21.50 -25.42 -15.20
C ALA A 640 -21.37 -23.90 -15.04
N GLY A 641 -20.29 -23.43 -14.41
CA GLY A 641 -19.95 -22.02 -14.34
C GLY A 641 -19.49 -21.51 -15.71
N PHE A 642 -19.92 -20.30 -16.09
CA PHE A 642 -19.46 -19.61 -17.29
C PHE A 642 -19.23 -18.13 -16.99
N VAL A 643 -18.32 -17.51 -17.72
CA VAL A 643 -17.99 -16.10 -17.55
C VAL A 643 -18.85 -15.27 -18.49
N VAL A 644 -19.47 -14.24 -17.96
CA VAL A 644 -20.21 -13.21 -18.71
C VAL A 644 -19.37 -11.94 -18.72
N ASN A 645 -19.17 -11.36 -19.91
CA ASN A 645 -18.41 -10.14 -20.06
C ASN A 645 -19.10 -8.95 -19.36
N TRP A 646 -18.34 -7.97 -18.97
CA TRP A 646 -18.78 -6.80 -18.20
C TRP A 646 -19.95 -6.04 -18.83
N ASP A 647 -20.04 -6.00 -20.18
CA ASP A 647 -21.09 -5.32 -20.96
C ASP A 647 -22.43 -6.08 -21.01
N GLN A 648 -22.43 -7.35 -20.62
CA GLN A 648 -23.59 -8.24 -20.65
C GLN A 648 -24.09 -8.64 -19.26
N VAL A 649 -23.35 -8.31 -18.18
CA VAL A 649 -23.69 -8.73 -16.81
C VAL A 649 -25.13 -8.35 -16.43
N GLU A 650 -25.60 -7.18 -16.84
CA GLU A 650 -26.94 -6.69 -16.53
C GLU A 650 -28.06 -7.53 -17.18
N GLU A 651 -27.77 -8.26 -18.25
CA GLU A 651 -28.75 -9.16 -18.88
C GLU A 651 -28.94 -10.48 -18.08
N TYR A 652 -27.95 -10.82 -17.24
CA TYR A 652 -27.87 -12.06 -16.46
C TYR A 652 -28.08 -11.86 -14.95
N MET A 653 -27.99 -10.64 -14.42
CA MET A 653 -28.11 -10.36 -12.99
C MET A 653 -29.46 -10.84 -12.43
N HIS A 654 -29.48 -11.26 -11.17
CA HIS A 654 -30.65 -11.84 -10.51
C HIS A 654 -31.42 -10.84 -9.63
N VAL A 655 -30.84 -9.68 -9.35
CA VAL A 655 -31.42 -8.63 -8.50
C VAL A 655 -31.39 -7.29 -9.25
N GLU A 656 -32.40 -6.48 -9.09
CA GLU A 656 -32.44 -5.09 -9.57
C GLU A 656 -32.28 -4.15 -8.37
N SER A 657 -31.36 -3.18 -8.45
CA SER A 657 -31.15 -2.19 -7.39
C SER A 657 -32.22 -1.12 -7.34
N GLY A 658 -32.93 -0.90 -8.45
CA GLY A 658 -33.86 0.19 -8.62
C GLY A 658 -33.20 1.56 -8.85
N TRP A 659 -31.87 1.62 -8.95
CA TRP A 659 -31.15 2.84 -9.31
C TRP A 659 -31.27 3.10 -10.80
N ASN A 660 -31.55 4.37 -11.17
CA ASN A 660 -31.63 4.80 -12.56
C ASN A 660 -30.61 5.92 -12.79
N ALA A 661 -29.84 5.82 -13.88
CA ALA A 661 -28.88 6.85 -14.26
C ALA A 661 -29.57 8.23 -14.44
N PRO A 662 -28.93 9.35 -14.04
CA PRO A 662 -29.47 10.69 -14.26
C PRO A 662 -29.77 10.92 -15.74
N ALA A 663 -30.93 11.59 -16.03
CA ALA A 663 -31.36 11.88 -17.39
C ALA A 663 -30.32 12.72 -18.14
N GLY A 664 -29.62 12.11 -19.09
CA GLY A 664 -28.53 12.71 -19.90
C GLY A 664 -27.47 11.71 -20.37
N GLN A 665 -27.38 10.54 -19.76
CA GLN A 665 -26.58 9.44 -20.26
C GLN A 665 -27.34 8.69 -21.37
N GLU A 666 -26.69 8.43 -22.51
CA GLU A 666 -27.24 7.60 -23.58
C GLU A 666 -27.44 6.17 -23.06
N THR A 667 -28.66 5.92 -22.53
CA THR A 667 -29.10 4.54 -22.28
C THR A 667 -29.43 3.91 -23.60
N LYS A 668 -28.96 2.69 -23.86
CA LYS A 668 -29.41 1.85 -24.96
C LYS A 668 -30.96 1.78 -24.93
N PRO A 669 -31.65 1.74 -26.10
CA PRO A 669 -33.09 1.77 -26.18
C PRO A 669 -33.70 0.66 -25.33
N GLU A 670 -34.62 1.05 -24.43
CA GLU A 670 -35.44 0.15 -23.62
C GLU A 670 -36.11 -0.92 -24.49
N LYS A 671 -35.72 -2.16 -24.30
CA LYS A 671 -36.59 -3.27 -24.72
C LYS A 671 -37.79 -3.28 -23.77
N PRO A 672 -39.04 -3.45 -24.28
CA PRO A 672 -40.25 -3.42 -23.43
C PRO A 672 -40.14 -4.52 -22.38
N VAL A 673 -40.14 -4.10 -21.12
CA VAL A 673 -40.15 -4.97 -19.95
C VAL A 673 -41.47 -5.71 -19.94
N THR A 674 -41.49 -6.94 -20.39
CA THR A 674 -42.56 -7.87 -20.05
C THR A 674 -42.39 -8.22 -18.59
N ALA A 675 -43.33 -7.84 -17.76
CA ALA A 675 -43.38 -8.19 -16.35
C ALA A 675 -43.26 -9.73 -16.23
N LYS A 676 -42.04 -10.21 -15.88
CA LYS A 676 -41.80 -11.61 -15.60
C LYS A 676 -42.46 -11.96 -14.28
N ASN A 677 -43.24 -13.03 -14.29
CA ASN A 677 -44.03 -13.48 -13.16
C ASN A 677 -43.08 -14.19 -12.15
N TRP A 678 -42.59 -13.44 -11.19
CA TRP A 678 -41.55 -13.81 -10.19
C TRP A 678 -41.88 -15.10 -9.42
N LYS A 679 -43.20 -15.40 -9.24
CA LYS A 679 -43.63 -16.62 -8.58
C LYS A 679 -43.41 -17.87 -9.41
N GLU A 680 -43.62 -17.82 -10.71
CA GLU A 680 -43.48 -18.97 -11.62
C GLU A 680 -41.99 -19.31 -11.87
N GLU A 681 -41.09 -18.31 -11.88
CA GLU A 681 -39.66 -18.55 -12.02
C GLU A 681 -39.05 -19.13 -10.72
N ASN A 682 -39.49 -18.68 -9.55
CA ASN A 682 -39.03 -19.22 -8.28
C ASN A 682 -39.55 -20.67 -8.05
N GLU A 683 -40.74 -20.99 -8.51
CA GLU A 683 -41.30 -22.36 -8.50
C GLU A 683 -40.54 -23.28 -9.48
N LYS A 684 -40.15 -22.77 -10.67
CA LYS A 684 -39.32 -23.50 -11.63
C LYS A 684 -37.89 -23.71 -11.07
N TYR A 685 -37.31 -22.71 -10.40
CA TYR A 685 -35.99 -22.80 -9.79
C TYR A 685 -35.96 -23.86 -8.66
N LEU A 686 -36.97 -23.85 -7.77
CA LEU A 686 -37.15 -24.86 -6.72
C LEU A 686 -37.42 -26.25 -7.26
N ALA A 687 -38.10 -26.39 -8.41
CA ALA A 687 -38.33 -27.65 -9.09
C ALA A 687 -37.03 -28.20 -9.68
N THR A 688 -36.17 -27.33 -10.27
CA THR A 688 -34.89 -27.69 -10.84
C THR A 688 -33.87 -28.09 -9.75
N GLU A 689 -33.94 -27.45 -8.57
CA GLU A 689 -33.09 -27.78 -7.41
C GLU A 689 -33.42 -29.18 -6.84
N LYS A 690 -34.71 -29.53 -6.79
CA LYS A 690 -35.20 -30.87 -6.41
C LYS A 690 -34.74 -31.94 -7.42
N GLU A 691 -34.83 -31.63 -8.69
CA GLU A 691 -34.41 -32.53 -9.77
C GLU A 691 -32.90 -32.77 -9.74
N LEU A 692 -32.10 -31.74 -9.41
CA LEU A 692 -30.65 -31.86 -9.20
C LEU A 692 -30.29 -32.65 -7.92
N GLU A 693 -31.05 -32.49 -6.81
CA GLU A 693 -30.88 -33.32 -5.61
C GLU A 693 -31.23 -34.80 -5.93
N GLU A 694 -32.28 -35.06 -6.68
CA GLU A 694 -32.65 -36.41 -7.08
C GLU A 694 -31.63 -37.06 -8.05
N ILE A 695 -31.05 -36.30 -8.97
CA ILE A 695 -29.97 -36.75 -9.88
C ILE A 695 -28.70 -37.01 -9.07
N PHE A 696 -28.37 -36.17 -8.10
CA PHE A 696 -27.20 -36.34 -7.23
C PHE A 696 -27.32 -37.54 -6.32
N GLU A 697 -28.51 -37.77 -5.66
CA GLU A 697 -28.78 -38.96 -4.86
C GLU A 697 -28.75 -40.24 -5.70
N ARG A 698 -29.18 -40.17 -6.96
CA ARG A 698 -29.18 -41.28 -7.89
C ARG A 698 -27.77 -41.68 -8.36
N THR A 699 -26.90 -40.69 -8.47
CA THR A 699 -25.51 -40.84 -9.01
C THR A 699 -24.50 -41.15 -7.94
N TYR A 700 -24.65 -40.60 -6.73
CA TYR A 700 -23.63 -40.64 -5.66
C TYR A 700 -24.16 -41.23 -4.34
N GLY A 701 -25.46 -41.57 -4.26
CA GLY A 701 -26.13 -42.09 -3.06
C GLY A 701 -26.57 -40.98 -2.08
N PRO A 702 -27.37 -41.33 -1.06
CA PRO A 702 -28.06 -40.39 -0.19
C PRO A 702 -27.06 -39.55 0.62
N ILE A 703 -27.32 -38.20 0.64
CA ILE A 703 -26.53 -37.21 1.36
C ILE A 703 -26.64 -37.48 2.88
N ARG A 704 -25.52 -37.79 3.52
CA ARG A 704 -25.46 -37.97 4.97
C ARG A 704 -25.41 -36.60 5.66
N LYS A 705 -26.40 -36.33 6.49
CA LYS A 705 -26.40 -35.22 7.44
C LYS A 705 -25.35 -35.47 8.52
N LEU A 706 -24.53 -34.49 8.84
CA LEU A 706 -23.59 -34.53 9.96
C LEU A 706 -24.38 -34.72 11.26
N GLY A 707 -24.25 -35.94 11.88
CA GLY A 707 -24.86 -36.20 13.20
C GLY A 707 -25.45 -37.60 13.42
N GLU A 708 -25.40 -38.51 12.46
CA GLU A 708 -25.90 -39.90 12.68
C GLU A 708 -24.79 -40.93 12.65
N GLU A 709 -24.71 -41.76 13.75
CA GLU A 709 -23.79 -42.89 13.90
C GLU A 709 -24.14 -44.02 12.92
N PRO A 710 -23.15 -44.82 12.43
CA PRO A 710 -23.39 -45.89 11.47
C PRO A 710 -23.93 -47.16 12.11
N PRO A 711 -24.95 -47.83 11.50
CA PRO A 711 -25.36 -49.17 11.94
C PRO A 711 -24.32 -50.21 11.50
N ALA A 712 -23.97 -51.10 12.45
CA ALA A 712 -23.04 -52.17 12.28
C ALA A 712 -23.48 -53.26 11.28
N GLY A 713 -22.57 -53.64 10.42
CA GLY A 713 -22.54 -54.99 9.82
C GLY A 713 -23.18 -55.19 8.45
N ARG A 714 -22.32 -55.23 7.41
CA ARG A 714 -22.44 -56.25 6.35
C ARG A 714 -21.10 -56.38 5.59
N SER A 715 -20.53 -57.60 5.63
CA SER A 715 -19.31 -58.04 4.96
C SER A 715 -19.46 -58.02 3.43
N VAL A 716 -18.48 -57.44 2.72
CA VAL A 716 -18.38 -57.55 1.27
C VAL A 716 -17.48 -58.72 0.90
N LYS A 717 -18.02 -59.63 0.12
CA LYS A 717 -17.33 -60.80 -0.42
C LYS A 717 -16.28 -60.39 -1.45
N GLY A 718 -15.09 -61.02 -1.27
CA GLY A 718 -13.95 -60.78 -2.14
C GLY A 718 -14.12 -61.30 -3.58
N TRP A 719 -13.53 -60.62 -4.52
CA TRP A 719 -13.32 -61.05 -5.89
C TRP A 719 -11.99 -61.80 -6.00
N LYS A 720 -12.06 -62.99 -6.61
CA LYS A 720 -10.94 -63.92 -6.87
C LYS A 720 -10.03 -63.41 -7.97
N LYS A 721 -8.72 -63.40 -7.72
CA LYS A 721 -7.67 -63.33 -8.74
C LYS A 721 -7.70 -64.56 -9.65
N SER A 722 -7.62 -64.33 -10.95
CA SER A 722 -7.20 -65.32 -11.91
C SER A 722 -5.80 -64.98 -12.42
N ARG A 723 -4.86 -65.89 -12.14
CA ARG A 723 -3.50 -65.89 -12.67
C ARG A 723 -3.52 -66.33 -14.11
N ARG A 724 -2.72 -65.69 -14.94
CA ARG A 724 -2.02 -66.25 -16.11
C ARG A 724 -0.75 -65.50 -16.40
N ASP A 725 0.40 -66.14 -16.17
CA ASP A 725 1.65 -65.87 -16.88
C ASP A 725 1.48 -66.36 -18.31
N PRO A 726 2.18 -65.82 -19.33
CA PRO A 726 3.51 -66.27 -19.63
C PRO A 726 4.44 -65.33 -20.38
N LEU A 727 5.71 -65.65 -20.25
CA LEU A 727 6.81 -65.34 -21.13
C LEU A 727 6.62 -65.91 -22.59
N GLU A 728 7.09 -65.12 -23.55
CA GLU A 728 8.01 -65.44 -24.67
C GLU A 728 7.78 -64.56 -25.89
N GLY A 729 8.85 -64.03 -26.45
CA GLY A 729 8.88 -63.59 -27.83
C GLY A 729 9.82 -62.40 -28.10
N TYR A 730 11.09 -62.72 -28.28
CA TYR A 730 12.17 -61.85 -28.76
C TYR A 730 11.94 -61.30 -30.19
N GLY A 731 12.31 -60.01 -30.38
CA GLY A 731 13.08 -59.55 -31.54
C GLY A 731 12.32 -58.96 -32.71
N LYS A 732 12.52 -57.64 -32.93
CA LYS A 732 13.17 -57.10 -34.11
C LYS A 732 13.13 -55.58 -34.12
N SER A 733 14.33 -55.01 -34.25
CA SER A 733 14.55 -53.61 -34.67
C SER A 733 13.82 -53.33 -35.98
N THR A 734 13.10 -52.17 -35.99
CA THR A 734 12.80 -51.50 -37.25
C THR A 734 12.79 -50.01 -37.07
N SER A 735 13.86 -49.38 -37.52
CA SER A 735 13.86 -48.05 -38.05
C SER A 735 12.83 -47.97 -39.20
N ASP A 736 11.91 -47.01 -39.13
CA ASP A 736 11.15 -46.32 -40.13
C ASP A 736 9.70 -46.08 -39.68
N TYR A 737 9.51 -45.04 -38.92
CA TYR A 737 8.20 -44.41 -38.80
C TYR A 737 8.26 -43.04 -39.52
N LYS A 738 7.75 -43.00 -40.75
CA LYS A 738 7.41 -41.76 -41.45
C LYS A 738 6.41 -40.97 -40.62
N GLN A 739 6.77 -39.75 -40.28
CA GLN A 739 5.87 -38.75 -39.71
C GLN A 739 4.65 -38.58 -40.66
N LYS A 740 3.49 -39.02 -40.20
CA LYS A 740 2.21 -38.59 -40.75
C LYS A 740 1.97 -37.18 -40.23
N LYS A 741 1.84 -36.21 -41.15
CA LYS A 741 1.30 -34.89 -40.86
C LYS A 741 -0.10 -35.06 -40.29
N THR A 742 -0.29 -34.66 -39.03
CA THR A 742 -1.58 -34.59 -38.36
C THR A 742 -2.39 -33.39 -38.88
N PRO A 743 -3.72 -33.49 -38.99
CA PRO A 743 -4.59 -32.34 -39.28
C PRO A 743 -4.58 -31.36 -38.12
N ASP A 744 -4.58 -30.06 -38.42
CA ASP A 744 -4.78 -28.98 -37.44
C ASP A 744 -6.05 -29.22 -36.59
N GLY A 745 -5.93 -29.38 -35.26
CA GLY A 745 -7.05 -29.38 -34.31
C GLY A 745 -7.08 -30.42 -33.19
N GLU A 746 -6.08 -31.32 -33.04
CA GLU A 746 -6.06 -32.25 -31.90
C GLU A 746 -5.49 -31.60 -30.65
N LYS A 747 -6.26 -31.57 -29.53
CA LYS A 747 -5.80 -31.13 -28.22
C LYS A 747 -4.68 -32.02 -27.71
N GLU A 748 -3.55 -31.39 -27.32
CA GLU A 748 -2.42 -32.08 -26.68
C GLU A 748 -2.47 -31.89 -25.16
N TYR A 749 -2.20 -32.95 -24.40
CA TYR A 749 -2.14 -32.96 -22.96
C TYR A 749 -0.71 -33.27 -22.49
N LEU A 750 -0.23 -32.51 -21.52
CA LEU A 750 1.02 -32.77 -20.81
C LEU A 750 0.69 -33.05 -19.33
N LEU A 751 0.93 -34.29 -18.87
CA LEU A 751 0.86 -34.64 -17.46
C LEU A 751 2.26 -34.59 -16.85
N VAL A 752 2.39 -33.99 -15.67
CA VAL A 752 3.67 -33.81 -15.00
C VAL A 752 3.59 -34.37 -13.59
N ASP A 753 4.48 -35.31 -13.24
CA ASP A 753 4.65 -35.74 -11.84
C ASP A 753 5.44 -34.67 -11.08
N GLY A 754 4.77 -33.92 -10.21
CA GLY A 754 5.34 -32.74 -9.55
C GLY A 754 6.53 -33.07 -8.65
N TYR A 755 6.46 -34.10 -7.82
CA TYR A 755 7.57 -34.43 -6.92
C TYR A 755 8.75 -35.07 -7.66
N ASN A 756 8.49 -35.90 -8.66
CA ASN A 756 9.53 -36.44 -9.50
C ASN A 756 10.34 -35.35 -10.21
N ILE A 757 9.68 -34.31 -10.70
CA ILE A 757 10.35 -33.16 -11.32
C ILE A 757 11.08 -32.31 -10.28
N ILE A 758 10.47 -32.00 -9.13
CA ILE A 758 11.11 -31.21 -8.05
C ILE A 758 12.43 -31.85 -7.62
N PHE A 759 12.44 -33.17 -7.45
CA PHE A 759 13.65 -33.87 -6.99
C PHE A 759 14.66 -34.17 -8.10
N ALA A 760 14.24 -34.06 -9.38
CA ALA A 760 15.12 -34.24 -10.53
C ALA A 760 15.84 -32.96 -10.97
N TRP A 761 15.24 -31.77 -10.71
CA TRP A 761 15.84 -30.48 -11.03
C TRP A 761 16.63 -29.93 -9.87
N GLU A 762 17.94 -29.67 -10.06
CA GLU A 762 18.87 -29.28 -8.97
C GLU A 762 18.37 -28.06 -8.17
N ASP A 763 17.95 -26.99 -8.88
CA ASP A 763 17.46 -25.75 -8.29
C ASP A 763 16.20 -25.91 -7.44
N LEU A 764 15.28 -26.81 -7.84
CA LEU A 764 14.07 -27.11 -7.09
C LEU A 764 14.34 -28.07 -5.95
N LYS A 765 15.29 -28.98 -6.11
CA LYS A 765 15.71 -29.93 -5.06
C LYS A 765 16.38 -29.23 -3.90
N GLU A 766 17.25 -28.26 -4.16
CA GLU A 766 17.85 -27.42 -3.12
C GLU A 766 16.79 -26.63 -2.37
N LEU A 767 15.84 -26.03 -3.09
CA LEU A 767 14.73 -25.30 -2.48
C LEU A 767 13.82 -26.23 -1.66
N ALA A 768 13.52 -27.43 -2.14
CA ALA A 768 12.69 -28.41 -1.44
C ALA A 768 13.31 -28.91 -0.14
N ALA A 769 14.65 -28.90 -0.02
CA ALA A 769 15.37 -29.24 1.21
C ALA A 769 15.10 -28.20 2.33
N VAL A 770 14.78 -26.95 1.97
CA VAL A 770 14.50 -25.86 2.92
C VAL A 770 12.99 -25.64 3.08
N ASN A 771 12.26 -25.62 1.96
CA ASN A 771 10.80 -25.37 1.92
C ASN A 771 10.18 -26.10 0.73
N ILE A 772 9.44 -27.16 1.00
CA ILE A 772 8.80 -27.99 -0.04
C ILE A 772 7.65 -27.26 -0.73
N ASP A 773 6.92 -26.39 0.00
CA ASP A 773 5.80 -25.65 -0.55
C ASP A 773 6.31 -24.55 -1.51
N GLY A 774 7.40 -23.87 -1.17
CA GLY A 774 8.07 -22.94 -2.08
C GLY A 774 8.63 -23.61 -3.34
N ALA A 775 9.07 -24.89 -3.25
CA ALA A 775 9.48 -25.63 -4.43
C ALA A 775 8.30 -26.02 -5.33
N ARG A 776 7.11 -26.31 -4.74
CA ARG A 776 5.87 -26.54 -5.50
C ARG A 776 5.43 -25.30 -6.25
N GLU A 777 5.36 -24.15 -5.55
CA GLU A 777 4.98 -22.86 -6.17
C GLU A 777 5.93 -22.52 -7.31
N LYS A 778 7.23 -22.61 -7.11
CA LYS A 778 8.22 -22.34 -8.17
C LYS A 778 8.06 -23.26 -9.38
N LEU A 779 7.76 -24.55 -9.18
CA LEU A 779 7.49 -25.47 -10.27
C LEU A 779 6.19 -25.10 -11.01
N MET A 780 5.13 -24.74 -10.28
CA MET A 780 3.87 -24.28 -10.86
C MET A 780 4.08 -23.06 -11.76
N ASP A 781 4.84 -22.06 -11.29
CA ASP A 781 5.14 -20.84 -12.05
C ASP A 781 5.93 -21.14 -13.34
N ILE A 782 6.96 -21.99 -13.26
CA ILE A 782 7.74 -22.40 -14.44
C ILE A 782 6.84 -23.07 -15.48
N LEU A 783 5.96 -23.97 -15.05
CA LEU A 783 5.07 -24.70 -15.94
C LEU A 783 3.93 -23.85 -16.50
N CYS A 784 3.48 -22.82 -15.78
CA CYS A 784 2.54 -21.83 -16.27
C CYS A 784 3.12 -21.06 -17.46
N ASN A 785 4.35 -20.57 -17.33
CA ASN A 785 5.05 -19.88 -18.42
C ASN A 785 5.25 -20.77 -19.64
N TYR A 786 5.63 -22.01 -19.40
CA TYR A 786 5.81 -23.02 -20.45
C TYR A 786 4.50 -23.32 -21.20
N GLN A 787 3.40 -23.50 -20.47
CA GLN A 787 2.08 -23.77 -21.03
C GLN A 787 1.56 -22.60 -21.88
N GLY A 788 1.75 -21.35 -21.40
CA GLY A 788 1.33 -20.15 -22.14
C GLY A 788 1.93 -20.06 -23.54
N PHE A 789 3.15 -20.58 -23.74
CA PHE A 789 3.82 -20.62 -25.05
C PHE A 789 3.42 -21.84 -25.88
N LYS A 790 3.40 -23.03 -25.31
CA LYS A 790 3.10 -24.29 -26.00
C LYS A 790 1.61 -24.49 -26.32
N LYS A 791 0.71 -23.82 -25.54
CA LYS A 791 -0.77 -23.91 -25.65
C LYS A 791 -1.34 -25.33 -25.53
N SER A 792 -0.60 -26.27 -24.92
CA SER A 792 -1.08 -27.59 -24.54
C SER A 792 -1.83 -27.55 -23.23
N THR A 793 -2.78 -28.46 -22.98
CA THR A 793 -3.41 -28.58 -21.63
C THR A 793 -2.43 -29.27 -20.69
N LEU A 794 -1.95 -28.53 -19.64
CA LEU A 794 -0.99 -29.05 -18.69
C LEU A 794 -1.69 -29.44 -17.38
N ILE A 795 -1.42 -30.64 -16.89
CA ILE A 795 -1.93 -31.19 -15.63
C ILE A 795 -0.73 -31.57 -14.77
N LEU A 796 -0.52 -30.86 -13.67
CA LEU A 796 0.53 -31.11 -12.69
C LEU A 796 -0.04 -31.91 -11.52
N VAL A 797 0.56 -33.04 -11.18
CA VAL A 797 0.06 -33.98 -10.16
C VAL A 797 1.01 -34.03 -8.97
N PHE A 798 0.49 -33.83 -7.78
CA PHE A 798 1.23 -33.96 -6.52
C PHE A 798 0.63 -35.08 -5.63
N ASP A 799 1.50 -35.89 -5.05
CA ASP A 799 1.11 -36.84 -4.02
C ASP A 799 0.67 -36.17 -2.74
N ALA A 800 -0.55 -36.43 -2.32
CA ALA A 800 -1.08 -35.97 -1.02
C ALA A 800 -1.42 -37.10 -0.04
N TYR A 801 -0.85 -38.28 -0.23
CA TYR A 801 -1.19 -39.53 0.53
C TYR A 801 -0.88 -39.46 2.04
N LYS A 802 -0.11 -38.48 2.50
CA LYS A 802 0.25 -38.26 3.91
C LYS A 802 -0.75 -37.42 4.71
N VAL A 803 -1.71 -36.78 4.05
CA VAL A 803 -2.72 -35.96 4.73
C VAL A 803 -3.94 -36.83 5.01
N LYS A 804 -4.19 -37.16 6.30
CA LYS A 804 -5.36 -37.94 6.72
C LYS A 804 -6.66 -37.24 6.33
N ASP A 805 -7.59 -37.98 5.77
CA ASP A 805 -8.93 -37.55 5.34
C ASP A 805 -8.91 -36.54 4.14
N ASN A 806 -7.86 -36.51 3.32
CA ASN A 806 -7.84 -35.68 2.10
C ASN A 806 -8.70 -36.32 1.00
N PRO A 807 -9.78 -35.65 0.55
CA PRO A 807 -10.65 -36.18 -0.52
C PRO A 807 -10.01 -36.08 -1.92
N GLY A 808 -8.81 -35.50 -2.04
CA GLY A 808 -8.19 -35.07 -3.30
C GLY A 808 -8.79 -33.75 -3.80
N SER A 809 -7.98 -32.88 -4.33
CA SER A 809 -8.43 -31.62 -4.94
C SER A 809 -7.86 -31.47 -6.34
N VAL A 810 -8.63 -30.80 -7.20
CA VAL A 810 -8.17 -30.35 -8.52
C VAL A 810 -8.32 -28.83 -8.52
N GLU A 811 -7.20 -28.15 -8.57
CA GLU A 811 -7.13 -26.70 -8.55
C GLU A 811 -6.67 -26.20 -9.92
N THR A 812 -7.10 -25.02 -10.31
CA THR A 812 -6.54 -24.35 -11.49
C THR A 812 -5.58 -23.29 -11.00
N TYR A 813 -4.31 -23.46 -11.27
CA TYR A 813 -3.29 -22.49 -10.97
C TYR A 813 -2.95 -21.77 -12.26
N HIS A 814 -3.37 -20.51 -12.39
CA HIS A 814 -3.29 -19.71 -13.62
C HIS A 814 -3.83 -20.48 -14.84
N ASN A 815 -2.96 -20.90 -15.74
CA ASN A 815 -3.28 -21.60 -16.98
C ASN A 815 -3.03 -23.12 -16.93
N ILE A 816 -2.63 -23.68 -15.78
CA ILE A 816 -2.41 -25.09 -15.59
C ILE A 816 -3.40 -25.71 -14.58
N HIS A 817 -3.62 -27.01 -14.67
CA HIS A 817 -4.41 -27.75 -13.68
C HIS A 817 -3.48 -28.45 -12.70
N VAL A 818 -3.67 -28.23 -11.40
CA VAL A 818 -2.90 -28.86 -10.34
C VAL A 818 -3.80 -29.85 -9.63
N VAL A 819 -3.34 -31.06 -9.51
CA VAL A 819 -4.07 -32.18 -8.89
C VAL A 819 -3.32 -32.64 -7.64
N TYR A 820 -3.98 -32.62 -6.51
CA TYR A 820 -3.52 -33.28 -5.30
C TYR A 820 -4.27 -34.62 -5.17
N THR A 821 -3.54 -35.73 -5.12
CA THR A 821 -4.14 -37.05 -5.10
C THR A 821 -4.90 -37.35 -3.80
N LYS A 822 -5.81 -38.30 -3.84
CA LYS A 822 -6.57 -38.71 -2.66
C LYS A 822 -5.69 -39.51 -1.68
N GLU A 823 -6.15 -39.65 -0.43
CA GLU A 823 -5.55 -40.59 0.54
C GLU A 823 -5.45 -42.00 -0.10
N ALA A 824 -4.26 -42.56 -0.08
CA ALA A 824 -3.92 -43.86 -0.67
C ALA A 824 -3.87 -43.95 -2.22
N GLU A 825 -3.92 -42.85 -2.96
CA GLU A 825 -3.67 -42.78 -4.41
C GLU A 825 -2.33 -42.07 -4.65
N THR A 826 -1.41 -42.67 -5.38
CA THR A 826 -0.13 -42.01 -5.75
C THR A 826 -0.28 -41.19 -7.04
N ALA A 827 0.66 -40.26 -7.27
CA ALA A 827 0.71 -39.49 -8.52
C ALA A 827 0.79 -40.43 -9.74
N ASP A 828 1.62 -41.48 -9.66
CA ASP A 828 1.76 -42.48 -10.71
C ASP A 828 0.43 -43.18 -11.04
N GLN A 829 -0.35 -43.56 -10.03
CA GLN A 829 -1.66 -44.21 -10.23
C GLN A 829 -2.67 -43.27 -10.85
N TYR A 830 -2.65 -42.00 -10.46
CA TYR A 830 -3.52 -40.96 -11.06
C TYR A 830 -3.15 -40.69 -12.51
N ILE A 831 -1.86 -40.55 -12.81
CA ILE A 831 -1.33 -40.35 -14.17
C ILE A 831 -1.66 -41.54 -15.06
N GLU A 832 -1.41 -42.78 -14.60
CA GLU A 832 -1.72 -44.01 -15.33
C GLU A 832 -3.20 -44.08 -15.70
N LYS A 833 -4.09 -43.80 -14.74
CA LYS A 833 -5.54 -43.79 -14.92
C LYS A 833 -5.95 -42.72 -15.94
N THR A 834 -5.40 -41.53 -15.85
CA THR A 834 -5.70 -40.41 -16.77
C THR A 834 -5.21 -40.72 -18.17
N VAL A 835 -4.01 -41.27 -18.35
CA VAL A 835 -3.49 -41.70 -19.65
C VAL A 835 -4.39 -42.79 -20.27
N HIS A 836 -4.86 -43.76 -19.47
CA HIS A 836 -5.78 -44.81 -19.93
C HIS A 836 -7.13 -44.22 -20.42
N GLU A 837 -7.66 -43.18 -19.73
CA GLU A 837 -8.96 -42.57 -20.06
C GLU A 837 -8.89 -41.70 -21.31
N ILE A 838 -7.84 -40.85 -21.43
CA ILE A 838 -7.77 -39.83 -22.47
C ILE A 838 -6.79 -40.17 -23.61
N GLY A 839 -5.80 -41.09 -23.43
CA GLY A 839 -4.77 -41.42 -24.39
C GLY A 839 -5.26 -42.02 -25.71
N ARG A 840 -6.51 -42.53 -25.74
CA ARG A 840 -7.13 -43.04 -26.99
C ARG A 840 -7.75 -41.94 -27.86
N LYS A 841 -8.02 -40.77 -27.27
CA LYS A 841 -8.73 -39.66 -27.92
C LYS A 841 -7.82 -38.47 -28.23
N TYR A 842 -6.79 -38.28 -27.42
CA TYR A 842 -5.90 -37.12 -27.48
C TYR A 842 -4.45 -37.56 -27.43
N ARG A 843 -3.56 -36.65 -27.83
CA ARG A 843 -2.13 -36.86 -27.72
C ARG A 843 -1.71 -36.54 -26.28
N VAL A 844 -1.28 -37.53 -25.52
CA VAL A 844 -0.90 -37.39 -24.14
C VAL A 844 0.60 -37.61 -23.98
N THR A 845 1.30 -36.63 -23.42
CA THR A 845 2.72 -36.72 -23.05
C THR A 845 2.81 -36.72 -21.54
N VAL A 846 3.66 -37.56 -20.95
CA VAL A 846 3.87 -37.63 -19.50
C VAL A 846 5.33 -37.34 -19.20
N ALA A 847 5.56 -36.38 -18.29
CA ALA A 847 6.88 -36.00 -17.81
C ALA A 847 7.13 -36.55 -16.42
N THR A 848 8.05 -37.52 -16.32
CA THR A 848 8.48 -38.17 -15.07
C THR A 848 9.92 -38.65 -15.19
N SER A 849 10.63 -38.78 -14.06
CA SER A 849 11.96 -39.37 -13.99
C SER A 849 11.93 -40.88 -13.62
N ASP A 850 10.75 -41.42 -13.24
CA ASP A 850 10.63 -42.85 -12.90
C ASP A 850 10.63 -43.73 -14.14
N GLN A 851 11.60 -44.64 -14.19
CA GLN A 851 11.76 -45.58 -15.33
C GLN A 851 10.62 -46.61 -15.43
N LEU A 852 10.03 -47.00 -14.30
CA LEU A 852 8.93 -47.98 -14.29
C LEU A 852 7.64 -47.31 -14.81
N GLU A 853 7.34 -46.12 -14.39
CA GLU A 853 6.22 -45.32 -14.87
C GLU A 853 6.33 -45.04 -16.37
N GLN A 854 7.52 -44.72 -16.88
CA GLN A 854 7.76 -44.49 -18.31
C GLN A 854 7.45 -45.71 -19.18
N VAL A 855 7.71 -46.93 -18.69
CA VAL A 855 7.42 -48.17 -19.40
C VAL A 855 5.91 -48.44 -19.43
N ILE A 856 5.20 -48.19 -18.36
CA ILE A 856 3.74 -48.36 -18.27
C ILE A 856 3.01 -47.44 -19.20
N ILE A 857 3.42 -46.19 -19.25
CA ILE A 857 2.84 -45.13 -20.08
C ILE A 857 2.98 -45.44 -21.58
N LEU A 858 4.15 -45.92 -22.00
CA LEU A 858 4.37 -46.39 -23.36
C LEU A 858 3.46 -47.53 -23.75
N GLY A 859 3.18 -48.45 -22.79
CA GLY A 859 2.27 -49.59 -23.02
C GLY A 859 0.81 -49.16 -23.20
N GLN A 860 0.41 -47.98 -22.74
CA GLN A 860 -0.95 -47.49 -22.80
C GLN A 860 -1.15 -46.45 -23.93
N GLY A 861 -0.13 -46.19 -24.75
CA GLY A 861 -0.21 -45.30 -25.94
C GLY A 861 0.11 -43.84 -25.67
N GLY A 862 0.57 -43.45 -24.47
CA GLY A 862 1.10 -42.13 -24.12
C GLY A 862 2.54 -41.97 -24.63
N GLN A 863 2.93 -40.70 -24.85
CA GLN A 863 4.33 -40.33 -25.10
C GLN A 863 5.05 -40.07 -23.77
N ARG A 864 6.32 -40.44 -23.68
CA ARG A 864 7.14 -40.14 -22.51
C ARG A 864 8.00 -38.92 -22.73
N MET A 865 8.25 -38.21 -21.69
CA MET A 865 9.24 -37.13 -21.57
C MET A 865 9.98 -37.31 -20.25
N SER A 866 11.31 -37.32 -20.26
CA SER A 866 12.07 -37.39 -19.02
C SER A 866 12.11 -36.00 -18.35
N ALA A 867 12.36 -35.94 -17.02
CA ALA A 867 12.51 -34.67 -16.31
C ALA A 867 13.60 -33.77 -16.92
N ARG A 868 14.64 -34.38 -17.49
CA ARG A 868 15.71 -33.65 -18.19
C ARG A 868 15.26 -33.10 -19.52
N GLU A 869 14.51 -33.85 -20.31
CA GLU A 869 13.94 -33.40 -21.58
C GLU A 869 12.94 -32.26 -21.35
N LEU A 870 12.13 -32.34 -20.30
CA LEU A 870 11.23 -31.25 -19.91
C LEU A 870 12.01 -29.99 -19.53
N LEU A 871 13.10 -30.11 -18.76
CA LEU A 871 13.94 -28.97 -18.40
C LEU A 871 14.56 -28.29 -19.62
N GLU A 872 15.11 -29.10 -20.53
CA GLU A 872 15.70 -28.59 -21.79
C GLU A 872 14.66 -27.86 -22.65
N ASP A 873 13.42 -28.37 -22.72
CA ASP A 873 12.33 -27.75 -23.49
C ASP A 873 11.82 -26.46 -22.78
N VAL A 874 11.74 -26.43 -21.47
CA VAL A 874 11.39 -25.23 -20.67
C VAL A 874 12.44 -24.12 -20.86
N ILE A 875 13.73 -24.46 -20.84
CA ILE A 875 14.81 -23.49 -21.08
C ILE A 875 14.74 -22.94 -22.51
N GLU A 876 14.52 -23.80 -23.51
CA GLU A 876 14.39 -23.41 -24.90
C GLU A 876 13.20 -22.49 -25.13
N VAL A 877 12.02 -22.81 -24.56
CA VAL A 877 10.83 -21.96 -24.60
C VAL A 877 11.09 -20.60 -23.94
N SER A 878 11.75 -20.57 -22.78
CA SER A 878 12.12 -19.33 -22.11
C SER A 878 13.07 -18.46 -22.95
N HIS A 879 13.97 -19.08 -23.71
CA HIS A 879 14.85 -18.38 -24.65
C HIS A 879 14.06 -17.80 -25.83
N GLN A 880 13.13 -18.55 -26.40
CA GLN A 880 12.27 -18.10 -27.50
C GLN A 880 11.33 -16.96 -27.10
N ILE A 881 10.79 -16.98 -25.89
CA ILE A 881 10.00 -15.88 -25.33
C ILE A 881 10.84 -14.59 -25.26
N ARG A 882 12.09 -14.68 -24.76
CA ARG A 882 13.01 -13.53 -24.68
C ARG A 882 13.40 -13.01 -26.06
N GLU A 883 13.64 -13.87 -27.02
CA GLU A 883 13.95 -13.46 -28.41
C GLU A 883 12.76 -12.78 -29.10
N THR A 884 11.56 -13.29 -28.89
CA THR A 884 10.33 -12.72 -29.47
C THR A 884 10.05 -11.34 -28.87
N ALA A 885 10.27 -11.17 -27.55
CA ALA A 885 10.18 -9.88 -26.86
C ALA A 885 11.22 -8.87 -27.38
N ARG A 886 12.47 -9.32 -27.60
CA ARG A 886 13.54 -8.48 -28.19
C ARG A 886 13.23 -8.05 -29.62
N GLN A 887 12.68 -8.93 -30.44
CA GLN A 887 12.29 -8.62 -31.81
C GLN A 887 11.14 -7.63 -31.90
N LYS A 888 10.15 -7.73 -30.99
CA LYS A 888 9.07 -6.73 -30.88
C LYS A 888 9.57 -5.37 -30.39
N SER A 889 10.51 -5.34 -29.47
CA SER A 889 11.11 -4.10 -28.98
C SER A 889 12.05 -3.42 -29.99
N SER A 890 12.59 -4.16 -30.95
CA SER A 890 13.46 -3.61 -31.99
C SER A 890 12.72 -3.10 -33.22
N SER A 891 11.44 -3.49 -33.41
CA SER A 891 10.65 -3.07 -34.58
C SER A 891 9.93 -1.73 -34.43
N GLU A 892 9.91 -1.16 -33.20
CA GLU A 892 9.21 0.12 -32.92
C GLU A 892 10.13 1.30 -32.63
N LYS A 893 11.45 1.17 -32.75
CA LYS A 893 12.37 2.29 -32.59
C LYS A 893 12.78 2.85 -33.96
N ASN A 894 11.99 3.81 -34.46
CA ASN A 894 12.43 4.72 -35.49
C ASN A 894 13.56 5.59 -34.94
N TYR A 895 14.80 5.18 -35.19
CA TYR A 895 15.95 6.02 -34.88
C TYR A 895 16.04 7.14 -35.91
N LEU A 896 16.28 8.36 -35.44
CA LEU A 896 16.55 9.54 -36.28
C LEU A 896 17.63 9.23 -37.33
N PHE A 897 18.55 8.34 -37.04
CA PHE A 897 19.63 7.87 -37.89
C PHE A 897 19.18 7.07 -39.12
N ASP A 898 18.03 6.42 -39.12
CA ASP A 898 17.51 5.63 -40.25
C ASP A 898 16.95 6.51 -41.37
N HIS A 899 16.81 7.80 -41.13
CA HIS A 899 16.34 8.78 -42.13
C HIS A 899 17.40 9.80 -42.57
N LEU A 900 18.64 9.64 -42.11
CA LEU A 900 19.79 10.47 -42.54
C LEU A 900 20.56 9.76 -43.69
N ASP A 901 21.07 10.56 -44.62
CA ASP A 901 22.00 10.03 -45.60
C ASP A 901 23.31 9.61 -44.91
N GLU A 902 24.01 8.67 -45.54
CA GLU A 902 25.18 7.98 -45.01
C GLU A 902 26.35 8.94 -44.64
N GLU A 903 26.40 10.11 -45.30
CA GLU A 903 27.43 11.15 -45.10
C GLU A 903 27.11 11.99 -43.84
N THR A 904 25.85 12.34 -43.64
CA THR A 904 25.37 13.08 -42.47
C THR A 904 25.38 12.22 -41.23
N ALA A 905 25.01 10.95 -41.31
CA ALA A 905 25.07 10.00 -40.20
C ALA A 905 26.53 9.77 -39.73
N THR A 906 27.45 9.61 -40.64
CA THR A 906 28.88 9.44 -40.33
C THR A 906 29.49 10.70 -39.70
N ARG A 907 29.08 11.89 -40.14
CA ARG A 907 29.52 13.18 -39.54
C ARG A 907 28.96 13.37 -38.13
N MET A 908 27.69 13.05 -37.89
CA MET A 908 27.10 13.08 -36.55
C MET A 908 27.77 12.10 -35.57
N GLU A 909 28.17 10.94 -36.05
CA GLU A 909 28.89 9.96 -35.23
C GLU A 909 30.30 10.45 -34.85
N ARG A 910 31.02 11.13 -35.76
CA ARG A 910 32.31 11.75 -35.44
C ARG A 910 32.16 12.90 -34.41
N ILE A 911 31.12 13.70 -34.53
CA ILE A 911 30.80 14.76 -33.53
C ILE A 911 30.50 14.12 -32.18
N ARG A 912 29.71 13.03 -32.15
CA ARG A 912 29.39 12.29 -30.92
C ARG A 912 30.64 11.70 -30.24
N LEU A 913 31.59 11.23 -31.03
CA LEU A 913 32.86 10.68 -30.53
C LEU A 913 33.90 11.76 -30.18
N GLY A 914 33.60 13.04 -30.42
CA GLY A 914 34.51 14.15 -30.15
C GLY A 914 35.68 14.26 -31.14
N GLU A 915 35.55 13.67 -32.34
CA GLU A 915 36.53 13.68 -33.40
C GLU A 915 36.35 14.88 -34.36
N GLU A 916 35.20 15.59 -34.29
CA GLU A 916 34.88 16.76 -35.10
C GLU A 916 34.08 17.75 -34.24
N GLU A 917 34.43 19.08 -34.26
CA GLU A 917 33.66 20.12 -33.58
C GLU A 917 32.48 20.58 -34.45
N VAL A 918 31.37 20.98 -33.83
CA VAL A 918 30.08 21.36 -34.46
C VAL A 918 30.19 22.48 -35.45
#